data_d61d9c35ef09b4d67852e092f03dd957
#
_entry.id   d61d9c35ef09b4d67852e092f03dd957
#
_cell.length_a   1.000
_cell.length_b   1.000
_cell.length_c   1.000
_cell.angle_alpha   90.00
_cell.angle_beta   90.00
_cell.angle_gamma   90.00
#
_symmetry.space_group_name_H-M   'P 1'
#
loop_
_entity.id
_entity.type
_entity.pdbx_description
1 polymer ?
#
loop_
_entity_poly.entity_id
_entity_poly.type
_entity_poly.pdbx_seq_one_letter_code
_entity_poly.pdbx_strand_id
1 'polypeptide(L)'
;MNLGRMDEVSFVLSLILLFGSVLLPVKTDPIEDKRALLDFVNNLPHSRDLNWNESSRVCNQWTGVICNDDKSRIIALHLPGVGLNGQIPPNTISRLTELQILSLRSNGLTGPFPDDFINLRNLSYLYLQFNNFEGPLPLDFSVWKNLTTINLSFNNFNGSIPSSLSNLTHLTALNLANNLFSGEIPELNLPVLQQLNLANNSLSGSIPSSLQRFPNSSFSGNNISSIVPMLAPSPSNTPVPQAMPNSRRSRKLGEAALLGIIVGACVLGIVAFVFLLAACFCKRKSEVRLSGKAQKGERSPEKGVTGSHDGNNRLVFFECCNYTFDLEDLLRASAEVLGKGTFGVAYKAVLEDATTVVVKRLKEVGVGKREFEQQMDLVGRIRHENVVELKAYYYSKDEKLMVYDYFSHGSVSALLHGKRGENDRIPLDWDTRIRIAMGAARGIVHIHTENAGKFVHGNIKSSNIFLNSQGNGCVSDLGLSTLMSPVAPSLSRSAGYRAPEVVDTRKATQPSDVYSFGVLLLELLTGKSPVHTVGGSEVVHLVRWVQSVVREEWTAEVFDVELMRYPNIEEEMVEMLQIAMACVVRMPDQRPKMSDVMKMVEDIRRIDPSNRMSSETRSESSTPPPPPVETESAATQN
;
A
#
# COMPACT_ATOMS: atom_id res chain seq x y z
N MET A 1 -36.02 -73.15 27.79
CA MET A 1 -36.75 -72.52 26.70
C MET A 1 -36.60 -70.98 26.87
N ASN A 2 -35.91 -70.33 26.01
CA ASN A 2 -35.77 -68.87 25.71
C ASN A 2 -34.37 -68.44 25.47
N LEU A 3 -33.67 -69.12 24.56
CA LEU A 3 -32.37 -68.65 24.03
C LEU A 3 -32.46 -68.22 22.53
N GLY A 4 -33.59 -68.38 21.87
CA GLY A 4 -33.77 -68.14 20.44
C GLY A 4 -34.29 -66.75 20.07
N ARG A 5 -34.60 -65.85 21.05
CA ARG A 5 -35.22 -64.54 20.75
C ARG A 5 -34.32 -63.35 20.97
N MET A 6 -33.12 -63.58 21.57
CA MET A 6 -32.12 -62.52 21.75
C MET A 6 -31.21 -62.36 20.52
N ASP A 7 -31.03 -63.41 19.73
CA ASP A 7 -30.11 -63.35 18.57
C ASP A 7 -30.73 -62.60 17.35
N GLU A 8 -32.04 -62.68 17.15
CA GLU A 8 -32.72 -61.95 16.06
C GLU A 8 -32.75 -60.43 16.32
N VAL A 9 -32.97 -60.01 17.56
CA VAL A 9 -32.95 -58.56 17.88
C VAL A 9 -31.53 -57.99 17.77
N SER A 10 -30.52 -58.75 18.17
CA SER A 10 -29.11 -58.36 18.04
C SER A 10 -28.68 -58.30 16.58
N PHE A 11 -29.17 -59.24 15.74
CA PHE A 11 -28.88 -59.24 14.31
C PHE A 11 -29.57 -58.08 13.59
N VAL A 12 -30.84 -57.77 13.92
CA VAL A 12 -31.57 -56.62 13.35
C VAL A 12 -30.95 -55.29 13.81
N LEU A 13 -30.51 -55.16 15.09
CA LEU A 13 -29.77 -53.97 15.56
C LEU A 13 -28.41 -53.83 14.89
N SER A 14 -27.67 -54.94 14.67
CA SER A 14 -26.42 -54.92 13.91
C SER A 14 -26.62 -54.53 12.45
N LEU A 15 -27.72 -55.00 11.82
CA LEU A 15 -28.07 -54.63 10.45
C LEU A 15 -28.49 -53.18 10.33
N ILE A 16 -29.23 -52.64 11.30
CA ILE A 16 -29.58 -51.20 11.37
C ILE A 16 -28.36 -50.34 11.63
N LEU A 17 -27.40 -50.77 12.45
CA LEU A 17 -26.13 -50.07 12.65
C LEU A 17 -25.22 -50.15 11.43
N LEU A 18 -25.23 -51.26 10.66
CA LEU A 18 -24.49 -51.39 9.41
C LEU A 18 -25.12 -50.56 8.27
N PHE A 19 -26.44 -50.49 8.18
CA PHE A 19 -27.13 -49.64 7.20
C PHE A 19 -27.23 -48.19 7.64
N GLY A 20 -27.23 -47.90 8.95
CA GLY A 20 -27.19 -46.53 9.47
C GLY A 20 -25.83 -45.84 9.29
N SER A 21 -24.74 -46.62 9.16
CA SER A 21 -23.39 -46.06 8.91
C SER A 21 -23.10 -45.76 7.42
N VAL A 22 -24.02 -46.09 6.51
CA VAL A 22 -23.84 -45.85 5.04
C VAL A 22 -24.51 -44.57 4.55
N LEU A 23 -25.18 -43.83 5.43
CA LEU A 23 -25.79 -42.53 5.07
C LEU A 23 -25.02 -41.33 5.68
N LEU A 24 -23.70 -41.41 5.76
CA LEU A 24 -22.90 -40.18 5.77
C LEU A 24 -23.01 -39.57 4.37
N PRO A 25 -23.44 -38.31 4.23
CA PRO A 25 -23.42 -37.65 2.93
C PRO A 25 -22.01 -37.69 2.40
N VAL A 26 -21.75 -38.53 1.41
CA VAL A 26 -20.53 -38.46 0.62
C VAL A 26 -20.54 -37.07 0.02
N LYS A 27 -19.68 -36.18 0.50
CA LYS A 27 -19.48 -34.86 -0.10
C LYS A 27 -19.01 -35.09 -1.53
N THR A 28 -19.95 -35.05 -2.47
CA THR A 28 -19.69 -35.26 -3.89
C THR A 28 -19.19 -33.97 -4.50
N ASP A 29 -18.09 -34.04 -5.25
CA ASP A 29 -17.59 -32.95 -6.09
C ASP A 29 -18.70 -32.42 -7.00
N PRO A 30 -18.83 -31.14 -7.29
CA PRO A 30 -19.88 -30.55 -8.16
C PRO A 30 -19.62 -30.92 -9.63
N ILE A 31 -20.07 -32.06 -10.07
CA ILE A 31 -19.74 -32.66 -11.38
C ILE A 31 -20.19 -31.78 -12.55
N GLU A 32 -21.36 -31.14 -12.46
CA GLU A 32 -21.90 -30.29 -13.52
C GLU A 32 -21.13 -28.98 -13.61
N ASP A 33 -20.83 -28.35 -12.46
CA ASP A 33 -20.01 -27.14 -12.39
C ASP A 33 -18.58 -27.42 -12.88
N LYS A 34 -18.03 -28.60 -12.53
CA LYS A 34 -16.74 -29.06 -13.01
C LYS A 34 -16.67 -29.15 -14.54
N ARG A 35 -17.68 -29.76 -15.15
CA ARG A 35 -17.77 -29.84 -16.62
C ARG A 35 -17.88 -28.47 -17.24
N ALA A 36 -18.68 -27.58 -16.65
CA ALA A 36 -18.80 -26.21 -17.14
C ALA A 36 -17.46 -25.46 -17.18
N LEU A 37 -16.64 -25.62 -16.14
CA LEU A 37 -15.32 -24.99 -16.09
C LEU A 37 -14.29 -25.66 -16.99
N LEU A 38 -14.33 -26.98 -17.17
CA LEU A 38 -13.48 -27.69 -18.15
C LEU A 38 -13.85 -27.26 -19.58
N ASP A 39 -15.15 -27.17 -19.89
CA ASP A 39 -15.60 -26.67 -21.20
C ASP A 39 -15.15 -25.21 -21.41
N PHE A 40 -15.17 -24.38 -20.37
CA PHE A 40 -14.68 -23.00 -20.43
C PHE A 40 -13.19 -22.96 -20.78
N VAL A 41 -12.35 -23.65 -20.00
CA VAL A 41 -10.89 -23.55 -20.16
C VAL A 41 -10.39 -24.23 -21.45
N ASN A 42 -11.02 -25.34 -21.85
CA ASN A 42 -10.65 -26.06 -23.07
C ASN A 42 -10.97 -25.30 -24.36
N ASN A 43 -11.96 -24.39 -24.32
CA ASN A 43 -12.38 -23.58 -25.46
C ASN A 43 -11.85 -22.15 -25.42
N LEU A 44 -11.03 -21.78 -24.41
CA LEU A 44 -10.49 -20.44 -24.27
C LEU A 44 -8.95 -20.51 -24.10
N PRO A 45 -8.16 -19.94 -25.02
CA PRO A 45 -6.71 -19.85 -24.86
C PRO A 45 -6.32 -19.16 -23.56
N HIS A 46 -5.36 -19.72 -22.83
CA HIS A 46 -4.83 -19.16 -21.59
C HIS A 46 -3.33 -19.45 -21.50
N SER A 47 -2.59 -18.55 -20.84
CA SER A 47 -1.13 -18.64 -20.78
C SER A 47 -0.63 -19.32 -19.50
N ARG A 48 -1.43 -19.38 -18.44
CA ARG A 48 -1.09 -20.04 -17.18
C ARG A 48 -1.77 -21.39 -17.05
N ASP A 49 -1.06 -22.36 -16.47
CA ASP A 49 -1.65 -23.63 -16.09
C ASP A 49 -2.58 -23.43 -14.87
N LEU A 50 -3.85 -23.74 -15.06
CA LEU A 50 -4.87 -23.62 -14.03
C LEU A 50 -4.98 -24.85 -13.13
N ASN A 51 -4.13 -25.89 -13.31
CA ASN A 51 -4.18 -27.19 -12.63
C ASN A 51 -5.57 -27.87 -12.65
N TRP A 52 -6.44 -27.48 -13.57
CA TRP A 52 -7.79 -28.02 -13.73
C TRP A 52 -7.75 -29.29 -14.58
N ASN A 53 -8.08 -30.41 -13.98
CA ASN A 53 -8.12 -31.67 -14.70
C ASN A 53 -9.27 -32.55 -14.20
N GLU A 54 -9.64 -33.54 -15.02
CA GLU A 54 -10.76 -34.43 -14.70
C GLU A 54 -10.55 -35.29 -13.45
N SER A 55 -9.29 -35.61 -13.12
CA SER A 55 -8.96 -36.49 -11.99
C SER A 55 -8.87 -35.76 -10.65
N SER A 56 -8.69 -34.42 -10.64
CA SER A 56 -8.58 -33.64 -9.41
C SER A 56 -9.92 -33.15 -8.88
N ARG A 57 -9.99 -32.88 -7.58
CA ARG A 57 -11.21 -32.36 -6.93
C ARG A 57 -11.30 -30.84 -7.08
N VAL A 58 -12.44 -30.35 -7.59
CA VAL A 58 -12.68 -28.92 -7.85
C VAL A 58 -12.49 -28.07 -6.60
N CYS A 59 -13.23 -28.40 -5.55
CA CYS A 59 -13.38 -27.54 -4.37
C CYS A 59 -12.13 -27.42 -3.47
N ASN A 60 -11.09 -28.20 -3.69
CA ASN A 60 -9.91 -28.20 -2.82
C ASN A 60 -8.59 -28.01 -3.58
N GLN A 61 -8.61 -28.18 -4.91
CA GLN A 61 -7.36 -28.27 -5.69
C GLN A 61 -7.33 -27.30 -6.87
N TRP A 62 -8.50 -26.84 -7.36
CA TRP A 62 -8.52 -25.98 -8.53
C TRP A 62 -8.25 -24.53 -8.16
N THR A 63 -7.27 -23.96 -8.84
CA THR A 63 -6.89 -22.55 -8.67
C THR A 63 -8.08 -21.65 -8.98
N GLY A 64 -8.36 -20.71 -8.08
CA GLY A 64 -9.39 -19.68 -8.27
C GLY A 64 -10.83 -20.15 -8.08
N VAL A 65 -11.08 -21.39 -7.63
CA VAL A 65 -12.42 -21.92 -7.43
C VAL A 65 -12.76 -22.05 -5.94
N ILE A 66 -13.88 -21.49 -5.53
CA ILE A 66 -14.42 -21.60 -4.17
C ILE A 66 -15.82 -22.22 -4.24
N CYS A 67 -16.04 -23.25 -3.40
CA CYS A 67 -17.33 -23.91 -3.28
C CYS A 67 -18.05 -23.49 -2.01
N ASN A 68 -19.37 -23.76 -1.98
CA ASN A 68 -20.19 -23.65 -0.78
C ASN A 68 -19.75 -24.64 0.32
N ASP A 69 -20.29 -24.51 1.54
CA ASP A 69 -19.87 -25.28 2.73
C ASP A 69 -20.02 -26.80 2.57
N ASP A 70 -21.04 -27.25 1.83
CA ASP A 70 -21.28 -28.66 1.55
C ASP A 70 -20.51 -29.19 0.34
N LYS A 71 -19.80 -28.32 -0.38
CA LYS A 71 -18.99 -28.60 -1.58
C LYS A 71 -19.79 -29.12 -2.76
N SER A 72 -21.07 -28.85 -2.81
CA SER A 72 -21.98 -29.30 -3.87
C SER A 72 -22.03 -28.36 -5.07
N ARG A 73 -21.69 -27.07 -4.90
CA ARG A 73 -21.74 -26.05 -5.94
C ARG A 73 -20.58 -25.06 -5.83
N ILE A 74 -20.19 -24.49 -6.95
CA ILE A 74 -19.21 -23.40 -7.03
C ILE A 74 -19.94 -22.09 -6.76
N ILE A 75 -19.43 -21.31 -5.79
CA ILE A 75 -19.95 -19.99 -5.43
C ILE A 75 -19.04 -18.83 -5.82
N ALA A 76 -17.75 -19.08 -6.05
CA ALA A 76 -16.84 -18.05 -6.54
C ALA A 76 -15.84 -18.59 -7.57
N LEU A 77 -15.58 -17.77 -8.59
CA LEU A 77 -14.59 -18.02 -9.63
C LEU A 77 -13.67 -16.79 -9.74
N HIS A 78 -12.42 -16.95 -9.34
CA HIS A 78 -11.39 -15.92 -9.37
C HIS A 78 -10.28 -16.30 -10.34
N LEU A 79 -10.24 -15.70 -11.52
CA LEU A 79 -9.23 -15.92 -12.56
C LEU A 79 -8.57 -14.59 -13.01
N PRO A 80 -8.02 -13.80 -12.09
CA PRO A 80 -7.37 -12.55 -12.46
C PRO A 80 -6.02 -12.83 -13.13
N GLY A 81 -5.76 -12.20 -14.28
CA GLY A 81 -4.44 -12.21 -14.91
C GLY A 81 -3.91 -13.60 -15.30
N VAL A 82 -4.78 -14.57 -15.57
CA VAL A 82 -4.36 -15.94 -15.98
C VAL A 82 -4.09 -16.04 -17.48
N GLY A 83 -4.18 -14.91 -18.18
CA GLY A 83 -3.89 -14.86 -19.62
C GLY A 83 -4.99 -15.47 -20.49
N LEU A 84 -6.24 -15.45 -20.03
CA LEU A 84 -7.40 -15.80 -20.85
C LEU A 84 -7.50 -14.84 -22.03
N ASN A 85 -7.66 -15.38 -23.23
CA ASN A 85 -7.68 -14.59 -24.47
C ASN A 85 -8.81 -15.04 -25.39
N GLY A 86 -9.56 -14.07 -25.93
CA GLY A 86 -10.68 -14.33 -26.82
C GLY A 86 -12.04 -14.14 -26.17
N GLN A 87 -13.09 -14.56 -26.86
CA GLN A 87 -14.46 -14.42 -26.39
C GLN A 87 -14.85 -15.54 -25.42
N ILE A 88 -15.58 -15.22 -24.35
CA ILE A 88 -16.10 -16.22 -23.41
C ILE A 88 -17.00 -17.20 -24.17
N PRO A 89 -16.69 -18.51 -24.13
CA PRO A 89 -17.52 -19.51 -24.80
C PRO A 89 -18.92 -19.56 -24.18
N PRO A 90 -19.99 -19.55 -24.99
CA PRO A 90 -21.36 -19.62 -24.48
C PRO A 90 -21.63 -20.97 -23.78
N ASN A 91 -22.57 -20.99 -22.85
CA ASN A 91 -22.97 -22.17 -22.08
C ASN A 91 -21.82 -22.83 -21.31
N THR A 92 -20.88 -22.03 -20.81
CA THR A 92 -19.79 -22.46 -19.95
C THR A 92 -19.97 -21.88 -18.55
N ILE A 93 -19.42 -20.71 -18.25
CA ILE A 93 -19.56 -20.05 -16.94
C ILE A 93 -21.03 -19.87 -16.54
N SER A 94 -21.90 -19.61 -17.48
CA SER A 94 -23.35 -19.41 -17.26
C SER A 94 -24.08 -20.62 -16.65
N ARG A 95 -23.47 -21.81 -16.66
CA ARG A 95 -24.00 -23.00 -15.99
C ARG A 95 -23.77 -23.02 -14.47
N LEU A 96 -22.90 -22.15 -13.97
CA LEU A 96 -22.60 -22.01 -12.53
C LEU A 96 -23.69 -21.20 -11.83
N THR A 97 -24.91 -21.72 -11.75
CA THR A 97 -26.11 -20.99 -11.31
C THR A 97 -26.07 -20.50 -9.87
N GLU A 98 -25.19 -21.08 -9.01
CA GLU A 98 -24.98 -20.65 -7.62
C GLU A 98 -23.81 -19.65 -7.48
N LEU A 99 -23.22 -19.21 -8.60
CA LEU A 99 -22.10 -18.29 -8.57
C LEU A 99 -22.50 -16.93 -7.97
N GLN A 100 -21.77 -16.52 -6.95
CA GLN A 100 -21.94 -15.25 -6.26
C GLN A 100 -20.83 -14.25 -6.64
N ILE A 101 -19.63 -14.75 -6.93
CA ILE A 101 -18.47 -13.92 -7.28
C ILE A 101 -17.89 -14.39 -8.61
N LEU A 102 -17.81 -13.49 -9.59
CA LEU A 102 -17.12 -13.72 -10.85
C LEU A 102 -16.05 -12.65 -11.05
N SER A 103 -14.78 -13.06 -11.04
CA SER A 103 -13.65 -12.21 -11.32
C SER A 103 -12.80 -12.76 -12.47
N LEU A 104 -12.88 -12.10 -13.63
CA LEU A 104 -12.10 -12.41 -14.83
C LEU A 104 -11.21 -11.22 -15.22
N ARG A 105 -10.91 -10.34 -14.27
CA ARG A 105 -10.15 -9.10 -14.48
C ARG A 105 -8.74 -9.35 -15.01
N SER A 106 -8.16 -8.34 -15.66
CA SER A 106 -6.77 -8.32 -16.11
C SER A 106 -6.41 -9.48 -17.04
N ASN A 107 -7.29 -9.78 -17.99
CA ASN A 107 -7.10 -10.79 -19.04
C ASN A 107 -7.16 -10.16 -20.43
N GLY A 108 -7.08 -10.96 -21.48
CA GLY A 108 -7.26 -10.55 -22.87
C GLY A 108 -8.64 -10.88 -23.44
N LEU A 109 -9.67 -10.91 -22.60
CA LEU A 109 -11.04 -11.27 -23.02
C LEU A 109 -11.62 -10.21 -23.96
N THR A 110 -12.30 -10.67 -25.00
CA THR A 110 -12.88 -9.85 -26.07
C THR A 110 -14.35 -10.17 -26.30
N GLY A 111 -14.98 -9.44 -27.21
CA GLY A 111 -16.38 -9.63 -27.62
C GLY A 111 -17.38 -8.93 -26.68
N PRO A 112 -18.68 -9.13 -26.89
CA PRO A 112 -19.74 -8.47 -26.13
C PRO A 112 -19.87 -9.04 -24.72
N PHE A 113 -20.59 -8.31 -23.86
CA PHE A 113 -21.06 -8.85 -22.58
C PHE A 113 -21.86 -10.14 -22.85
N PRO A 114 -21.51 -11.28 -22.20
CA PRO A 114 -22.17 -12.55 -22.53
C PRO A 114 -23.66 -12.54 -22.19
N ASP A 115 -24.51 -12.79 -23.18
CA ASP A 115 -25.96 -12.77 -23.03
C ASP A 115 -26.46 -13.85 -22.05
N ASP A 116 -25.76 -14.99 -21.99
CA ASP A 116 -26.10 -16.11 -21.13
C ASP A 116 -25.76 -15.91 -19.64
N PHE A 117 -25.06 -14.82 -19.30
CA PHE A 117 -24.83 -14.42 -17.90
C PHE A 117 -26.13 -14.10 -17.16
N ILE A 118 -27.24 -13.90 -17.86
CA ILE A 118 -28.58 -13.80 -17.28
C ILE A 118 -28.93 -15.03 -16.41
N ASN A 119 -28.26 -16.17 -16.62
CA ASN A 119 -28.44 -17.38 -15.80
C ASN A 119 -27.74 -17.27 -14.43
N LEU A 120 -26.80 -16.37 -14.24
CA LEU A 120 -26.05 -16.15 -13.00
C LEU A 120 -26.85 -15.27 -12.02
N ARG A 121 -28.03 -15.73 -11.60
CA ARG A 121 -29.01 -14.94 -10.81
C ARG A 121 -28.55 -14.65 -9.38
N ASN A 122 -27.61 -15.45 -8.85
CA ASN A 122 -27.08 -15.31 -7.50
C ASN A 122 -25.84 -14.38 -7.44
N LEU A 123 -25.45 -13.81 -8.59
CA LEU A 123 -24.26 -12.97 -8.68
C LEU A 123 -24.38 -11.73 -7.79
N SER A 124 -23.39 -11.56 -6.91
CA SER A 124 -23.24 -10.43 -5.99
C SER A 124 -22.06 -9.53 -6.37
N TYR A 125 -21.02 -10.10 -6.96
CA TYR A 125 -19.81 -9.38 -7.35
C TYR A 125 -19.41 -9.74 -8.77
N LEU A 126 -19.28 -8.72 -9.63
CA LEU A 126 -18.88 -8.87 -11.03
C LEU A 126 -17.66 -7.99 -11.35
N TYR A 127 -16.53 -8.63 -11.65
CA TYR A 127 -15.25 -7.98 -11.94
C TYR A 127 -14.74 -8.40 -13.32
N LEU A 128 -14.92 -7.55 -14.34
CA LEU A 128 -14.46 -7.74 -15.72
C LEU A 128 -13.46 -6.66 -16.17
N GLN A 129 -12.97 -5.81 -15.24
CA GLN A 129 -12.06 -4.71 -15.57
C GLN A 129 -10.73 -5.20 -16.15
N PHE A 130 -10.08 -4.30 -16.92
CA PHE A 130 -8.81 -4.56 -17.62
C PHE A 130 -8.90 -5.77 -18.57
N ASN A 131 -9.86 -5.70 -19.49
CA ASN A 131 -10.04 -6.62 -20.60
C ASN A 131 -10.28 -5.82 -21.89
N ASN A 132 -10.66 -6.50 -22.96
CA ASN A 132 -10.99 -5.90 -24.25
C ASN A 132 -12.46 -6.15 -24.63
N PHE A 133 -13.36 -6.27 -23.66
CA PHE A 133 -14.80 -6.39 -23.94
C PHE A 133 -15.30 -5.18 -24.69
N GLU A 134 -16.24 -5.39 -25.63
CA GLU A 134 -16.78 -4.36 -26.50
C GLU A 134 -18.31 -4.48 -26.65
N GLY A 135 -18.93 -3.54 -27.35
CA GLY A 135 -20.38 -3.54 -27.54
C GLY A 135 -21.16 -2.93 -26.35
N PRO A 136 -22.48 -2.87 -26.43
CA PRO A 136 -23.33 -2.31 -25.40
C PRO A 136 -23.51 -3.28 -24.23
N LEU A 137 -23.85 -2.71 -23.06
CA LEU A 137 -24.31 -3.50 -21.92
C LEU A 137 -25.73 -4.03 -22.13
N PRO A 138 -26.12 -5.11 -21.42
CA PRO A 138 -27.50 -5.60 -21.43
C PRO A 138 -28.49 -4.49 -21.06
N LEU A 139 -29.62 -4.42 -21.74
CA LEU A 139 -30.65 -3.41 -21.47
C LEU A 139 -31.37 -3.64 -20.14
N ASP A 140 -31.42 -4.88 -19.65
CA ASP A 140 -32.12 -5.22 -18.42
C ASP A 140 -31.20 -5.89 -17.41
N PHE A 141 -30.93 -5.19 -16.31
CA PHE A 141 -30.17 -5.64 -15.15
C PHE A 141 -31.05 -6.20 -14.02
N SER A 142 -32.39 -6.23 -14.17
CA SER A 142 -33.32 -6.62 -13.09
C SER A 142 -33.19 -8.07 -12.63
N VAL A 143 -32.56 -8.92 -13.43
CA VAL A 143 -32.30 -10.34 -13.06
C VAL A 143 -31.27 -10.50 -11.96
N TRP A 144 -30.31 -9.57 -11.81
CA TRP A 144 -29.21 -9.65 -10.85
C TRP A 144 -29.51 -8.86 -9.56
N LYS A 145 -30.59 -9.23 -8.88
CA LYS A 145 -31.07 -8.53 -7.67
C LYS A 145 -30.05 -8.47 -6.52
N ASN A 146 -29.11 -9.40 -6.49
CA ASN A 146 -28.11 -9.53 -5.44
C ASN A 146 -26.81 -8.79 -5.74
N LEU A 147 -26.68 -8.13 -6.89
CA LEU A 147 -25.46 -7.40 -7.25
C LEU A 147 -25.21 -6.25 -6.27
N THR A 148 -24.04 -6.31 -5.63
CA THR A 148 -23.52 -5.29 -4.72
C THR A 148 -22.36 -4.52 -5.35
N THR A 149 -21.59 -5.15 -6.25
CA THR A 149 -20.46 -4.52 -6.91
C THR A 149 -20.40 -4.89 -8.39
N ILE A 150 -20.26 -3.87 -9.25
CA ILE A 150 -20.01 -4.01 -10.69
C ILE A 150 -18.76 -3.18 -11.03
N ASN A 151 -17.73 -3.86 -11.53
CA ASN A 151 -16.55 -3.20 -12.08
C ASN A 151 -16.28 -3.68 -13.50
N LEU A 152 -16.52 -2.80 -14.49
CA LEU A 152 -16.31 -3.02 -15.91
C LEU A 152 -15.28 -2.03 -16.49
N SER A 153 -14.52 -1.34 -15.62
CA SER A 153 -13.59 -0.29 -16.05
C SER A 153 -12.46 -0.84 -16.93
N PHE A 154 -11.84 0.04 -17.71
CA PHE A 154 -10.75 -0.32 -18.62
C PHE A 154 -11.12 -1.46 -19.58
N ASN A 155 -12.17 -1.19 -20.39
CA ASN A 155 -12.64 -2.04 -21.48
C ASN A 155 -13.00 -1.14 -22.68
N ASN A 156 -13.62 -1.73 -23.71
CA ASN A 156 -14.11 -1.03 -24.90
C ASN A 156 -15.65 -1.03 -24.98
N PHE A 157 -16.35 -1.17 -23.83
CA PHE A 157 -17.82 -1.10 -23.82
C PHE A 157 -18.31 0.24 -24.35
N ASN A 158 -19.37 0.21 -25.16
CA ASN A 158 -19.94 1.39 -25.82
C ASN A 158 -21.47 1.48 -25.60
N GLY A 159 -22.13 2.40 -26.31
CA GLY A 159 -23.57 2.63 -26.16
C GLY A 159 -23.89 3.44 -24.90
N SER A 160 -25.17 3.45 -24.51
CA SER A 160 -25.65 4.20 -23.35
C SER A 160 -25.60 3.36 -22.08
N ILE A 161 -25.47 4.03 -20.92
CA ILE A 161 -25.61 3.38 -19.62
C ILE A 161 -27.08 2.96 -19.43
N PRO A 162 -27.39 1.69 -19.18
CA PRO A 162 -28.77 1.22 -19.06
C PRO A 162 -29.46 1.80 -17.80
N SER A 163 -30.65 2.38 -17.97
CA SER A 163 -31.46 2.88 -16.85
C SER A 163 -31.94 1.78 -15.90
N SER A 164 -31.99 0.53 -16.36
CA SER A 164 -32.33 -0.64 -15.54
C SER A 164 -31.35 -0.94 -14.41
N LEU A 165 -30.14 -0.35 -14.43
CA LEU A 165 -29.22 -0.36 -13.28
C LEU A 165 -29.89 0.19 -12.00
N SER A 166 -30.89 1.08 -12.12
CA SER A 166 -31.68 1.58 -10.99
C SER A 166 -32.43 0.47 -10.22
N ASN A 167 -32.64 -0.69 -10.86
CA ASN A 167 -33.31 -1.83 -10.21
C ASN A 167 -32.39 -2.60 -9.23
N LEU A 168 -31.09 -2.29 -9.22
CA LEU A 168 -30.10 -2.93 -8.35
C LEU A 168 -30.03 -2.24 -6.98
N THR A 169 -31.07 -2.44 -6.18
CA THR A 169 -31.24 -1.73 -4.89
C THR A 169 -30.15 -2.02 -3.85
N HIS A 170 -29.36 -3.08 -4.03
CA HIS A 170 -28.25 -3.48 -3.18
C HIS A 170 -26.88 -3.02 -3.71
N LEU A 171 -26.84 -2.33 -4.86
CA LEU A 171 -25.59 -1.92 -5.47
C LEU A 171 -24.89 -0.85 -4.64
N THR A 172 -23.70 -1.18 -4.12
CA THR A 172 -22.85 -0.29 -3.31
C THR A 172 -21.70 0.33 -4.11
N ALA A 173 -21.25 -0.34 -5.17
CA ALA A 173 -20.16 0.13 -6.01
C ALA A 173 -20.44 -0.10 -7.50
N LEU A 174 -20.27 0.98 -8.32
CA LEU A 174 -20.39 0.95 -9.77
C LEU A 174 -19.19 1.65 -10.40
N ASN A 175 -18.36 0.90 -11.13
CA ASN A 175 -17.22 1.45 -11.85
C ASN A 175 -17.32 1.09 -13.36
N LEU A 176 -17.57 2.10 -14.18
CA LEU A 176 -17.63 2.02 -15.64
C LEU A 176 -16.57 2.89 -16.32
N ALA A 177 -15.58 3.39 -15.56
CA ALA A 177 -14.57 4.31 -16.04
C ALA A 177 -13.68 3.71 -17.14
N ASN A 178 -13.12 4.57 -17.98
CA ASN A 178 -12.20 4.17 -19.07
C ASN A 178 -12.85 3.14 -20.01
N ASN A 179 -13.98 3.56 -20.60
CA ASN A 179 -14.73 2.84 -21.62
C ASN A 179 -15.15 3.83 -22.73
N LEU A 180 -16.02 3.39 -23.62
CA LEU A 180 -16.55 4.19 -24.75
C LEU A 180 -18.05 4.50 -24.57
N PHE A 181 -18.58 4.49 -23.33
CA PHE A 181 -19.98 4.83 -23.08
C PHE A 181 -20.31 6.24 -23.52
N SER A 182 -21.50 6.40 -24.11
CA SER A 182 -21.95 7.66 -24.70
C SER A 182 -23.42 7.97 -24.34
N GLY A 183 -23.90 9.14 -24.73
CA GLY A 183 -25.24 9.59 -24.39
C GLY A 183 -25.32 10.21 -22.99
N GLU A 184 -26.53 10.45 -22.52
CA GLU A 184 -26.77 11.05 -21.21
C GLU A 184 -26.67 10.01 -20.09
N ILE A 185 -26.23 10.46 -18.90
CA ILE A 185 -26.25 9.63 -17.70
C ILE A 185 -27.70 9.48 -17.26
N PRO A 186 -28.24 8.25 -17.16
CA PRO A 186 -29.61 8.03 -16.70
C PRO A 186 -29.77 8.39 -15.22
N GLU A 187 -30.99 8.74 -14.81
CA GLU A 187 -31.31 8.91 -13.40
C GLU A 187 -31.20 7.55 -12.69
N LEU A 188 -30.13 7.37 -11.92
CA LEU A 188 -29.86 6.15 -11.17
C LEU A 188 -30.23 6.35 -9.70
N ASN A 189 -31.43 5.91 -9.32
CA ASN A 189 -31.87 6.01 -7.93
C ASN A 189 -31.39 4.79 -7.12
N LEU A 190 -30.11 4.82 -6.72
CA LEU A 190 -29.41 3.76 -5.99
C LEU A 190 -29.12 4.23 -4.56
N PRO A 191 -30.00 3.96 -3.59
CA PRO A 191 -29.93 4.58 -2.26
C PRO A 191 -28.71 4.14 -1.44
N VAL A 192 -28.20 2.94 -1.67
CA VAL A 192 -27.04 2.39 -0.93
C VAL A 192 -25.72 2.54 -1.69
N LEU A 193 -25.72 3.15 -2.89
CA LEU A 193 -24.52 3.33 -3.68
C LEU A 193 -23.54 4.27 -2.94
N GLN A 194 -22.36 3.77 -2.63
CA GLN A 194 -21.28 4.48 -1.93
C GLN A 194 -20.18 4.91 -2.89
N GLN A 195 -19.97 4.16 -3.96
CA GLN A 195 -18.89 4.39 -4.91
C GLN A 195 -19.42 4.42 -6.33
N LEU A 196 -19.08 5.50 -7.03
CA LEU A 196 -19.40 5.69 -8.44
C LEU A 196 -18.17 6.20 -9.17
N ASN A 197 -17.85 5.56 -10.30
CA ASN A 197 -16.84 6.07 -11.22
C ASN A 197 -17.29 5.86 -12.67
N LEU A 198 -17.59 6.96 -13.36
CA LEU A 198 -17.96 7.02 -14.78
C LEU A 198 -16.92 7.81 -15.59
N ALA A 199 -15.76 8.12 -15.02
CA ALA A 199 -14.73 8.95 -15.62
C ALA A 199 -14.18 8.36 -16.94
N ASN A 200 -13.68 9.23 -17.81
CA ASN A 200 -13.03 8.85 -19.07
C ASN A 200 -13.92 7.97 -19.95
N ASN A 201 -15.08 8.53 -20.33
CA ASN A 201 -16.02 8.01 -21.30
C ASN A 201 -16.40 9.14 -22.29
N SER A 202 -17.41 8.91 -23.12
CA SER A 202 -17.99 9.91 -24.04
C SER A 202 -19.39 10.37 -23.61
N LEU A 203 -19.65 10.38 -22.30
CA LEU A 203 -20.94 10.76 -21.74
C LEU A 203 -21.20 12.27 -21.89
N SER A 204 -22.47 12.63 -22.07
CA SER A 204 -22.90 14.00 -22.34
C SER A 204 -24.08 14.41 -21.44
N GLY A 205 -24.55 15.65 -21.59
CA GLY A 205 -25.68 16.17 -20.82
C GLY A 205 -25.28 16.71 -19.45
N SER A 206 -26.12 16.55 -18.46
CA SER A 206 -25.92 17.02 -17.09
C SER A 206 -25.86 15.84 -16.10
N ILE A 207 -25.22 16.07 -14.96
CA ILE A 207 -25.20 15.05 -13.89
C ILE A 207 -26.59 15.00 -13.24
N PRO A 208 -27.24 13.81 -13.25
CA PRO A 208 -28.55 13.62 -12.60
C PRO A 208 -28.55 13.96 -11.13
N SER A 209 -29.71 14.40 -10.62
CA SER A 209 -29.84 14.84 -9.21
C SER A 209 -29.48 13.76 -8.20
N SER A 210 -29.81 12.50 -8.47
CA SER A 210 -29.47 11.33 -7.64
C SER A 210 -27.96 11.10 -7.50
N LEU A 211 -27.16 11.55 -8.47
CA LEU A 211 -25.73 11.31 -8.54
C LEU A 211 -24.88 12.54 -8.16
N GLN A 212 -25.48 13.71 -7.92
CA GLN A 212 -24.74 14.92 -7.54
C GLN A 212 -24.00 14.82 -6.21
N ARG A 213 -24.31 13.81 -5.39
CA ARG A 213 -23.60 13.52 -4.14
C ARG A 213 -22.18 12.97 -4.35
N PHE A 214 -21.85 12.50 -5.54
CA PHE A 214 -20.53 11.98 -5.87
C PHE A 214 -19.58 13.10 -6.32
N PRO A 215 -18.27 12.96 -6.06
CA PRO A 215 -17.30 13.99 -6.45
C PRO A 215 -17.23 14.16 -7.97
N ASN A 216 -16.89 15.36 -8.43
CA ASN A 216 -16.75 15.66 -9.86
C ASN A 216 -15.69 14.75 -10.55
N SER A 217 -14.72 14.23 -9.82
CA SER A 217 -13.74 13.26 -10.32
C SER A 217 -14.40 11.99 -10.86
N SER A 218 -15.54 11.56 -10.30
CA SER A 218 -16.30 10.39 -10.76
C SER A 218 -16.85 10.56 -12.18
N PHE A 219 -16.90 11.77 -12.69
CA PHE A 219 -17.45 12.13 -14.02
C PHE A 219 -16.42 12.76 -14.95
N SER A 220 -15.18 12.93 -14.48
CA SER A 220 -14.11 13.61 -15.24
C SER A 220 -13.81 12.90 -16.57
N GLY A 221 -13.29 13.64 -17.57
CA GLY A 221 -12.98 13.07 -18.88
C GLY A 221 -14.20 12.69 -19.72
N ASN A 222 -15.36 13.31 -19.47
CA ASN A 222 -16.59 13.20 -20.25
C ASN A 222 -16.98 14.58 -20.82
N ASN A 223 -17.97 14.62 -21.72
CA ASN A 223 -18.51 15.86 -22.30
C ASN A 223 -19.77 16.33 -21.53
N ILE A 224 -19.66 16.43 -20.20
CA ILE A 224 -20.77 16.80 -19.31
C ILE A 224 -20.76 18.30 -19.08
N SER A 225 -21.90 18.95 -19.28
CA SER A 225 -22.10 20.37 -19.00
C SER A 225 -22.20 20.59 -17.49
N SER A 226 -21.24 21.30 -16.90
CA SER A 226 -21.35 21.75 -15.52
C SER A 226 -22.39 22.89 -15.45
N ILE A 227 -23.61 22.58 -15.05
CA ILE A 227 -24.56 23.60 -14.67
C ILE A 227 -24.15 24.09 -13.29
N VAL A 228 -23.43 25.22 -13.25
CA VAL A 228 -23.35 26.02 -12.03
C VAL A 228 -24.79 26.50 -11.77
N PRO A 229 -25.42 26.23 -10.61
CA PRO A 229 -26.71 26.83 -10.31
C PRO A 229 -26.52 28.36 -10.25
N MET A 230 -26.98 29.08 -11.25
CA MET A 230 -27.16 30.52 -11.14
C MET A 230 -28.18 30.75 -10.02
N LEU A 231 -27.73 31.34 -8.91
CA LEU A 231 -28.59 31.95 -7.90
C LEU A 231 -29.56 32.91 -8.62
N ALA A 232 -30.80 32.50 -8.72
CA ALA A 232 -31.86 33.39 -9.13
C ALA A 232 -31.99 34.52 -8.11
N PRO A 233 -32.18 35.80 -8.55
CA PRO A 233 -32.34 36.93 -7.62
C PRO A 233 -33.67 36.83 -6.86
N SER A 234 -33.59 36.98 -5.56
CA SER A 234 -34.75 37.04 -4.66
C SER A 234 -35.71 38.17 -5.06
N PRO A 235 -37.01 37.92 -5.12
CA PRO A 235 -38.01 39.01 -5.00
C PRO A 235 -38.38 39.25 -3.54
N SER A 236 -38.33 40.52 -3.17
CA SER A 236 -38.68 41.08 -1.88
C SER A 236 -40.20 41.10 -1.59
N ASN A 237 -40.54 40.77 -0.32
CA ASN A 237 -41.61 41.30 0.52
C ASN A 237 -43.08 41.36 0.07
N THR A 238 -43.99 40.74 0.79
CA THR A 238 -44.83 41.32 1.83
C THR A 238 -45.86 40.31 2.39
N PRO A 239 -46.62 40.59 3.49
CA PRO A 239 -46.81 39.62 4.55
C PRO A 239 -48.26 39.14 4.80
N VAL A 240 -48.38 37.96 5.47
CA VAL A 240 -49.37 37.52 6.50
C VAL A 240 -50.87 37.46 6.11
N PRO A 241 -51.77 36.53 6.57
CA PRO A 241 -51.85 36.00 7.95
C PRO A 241 -52.21 34.50 8.14
N GLN A 242 -51.85 34.04 9.30
CA GLN A 242 -52.34 33.02 10.23
C GLN A 242 -53.54 32.13 9.90
N ALA A 243 -53.41 30.83 10.17
CA ALA A 243 -54.33 30.05 11.00
C ALA A 243 -53.70 28.73 11.48
N MET A 244 -53.62 28.50 12.76
CA MET A 244 -53.50 27.22 13.46
C MET A 244 -54.90 26.58 13.58
N PRO A 245 -55.10 25.26 13.97
CA PRO A 245 -54.47 24.61 15.12
C PRO A 245 -54.32 23.07 15.12
N ASN A 246 -53.66 22.58 16.20
CA ASN A 246 -53.83 21.33 16.97
C ASN A 246 -53.02 20.09 16.56
N SER A 247 -51.94 19.84 17.25
CA SER A 247 -51.66 19.14 18.51
C SER A 247 -51.80 17.60 18.50
N ARG A 248 -50.68 16.92 18.60
CA ARG A 248 -50.54 15.70 19.44
C ARG A 248 -49.12 15.63 20.03
N ARG A 249 -49.06 15.77 21.35
CA ARG A 249 -47.87 15.68 22.21
C ARG A 249 -47.31 14.25 22.22
N SER A 250 -46.05 14.10 21.86
CA SER A 250 -45.20 13.04 22.39
C SER A 250 -44.12 13.69 23.27
N ARG A 251 -44.04 13.25 24.54
CA ARG A 251 -43.10 13.74 25.54
C ARG A 251 -41.68 13.33 25.13
N LYS A 252 -40.89 14.30 24.68
CA LYS A 252 -39.44 14.20 24.65
C LYS A 252 -38.88 14.87 25.89
N LEU A 253 -37.97 14.19 26.61
CA LEU A 253 -37.19 14.81 27.69
C LEU A 253 -36.49 16.05 27.14
N GLY A 254 -36.65 17.20 27.86
CA GLY A 254 -36.11 18.46 27.44
C GLY A 254 -34.56 18.45 27.41
N GLU A 255 -34.00 19.15 26.44
CA GLU A 255 -32.54 19.30 26.24
C GLU A 255 -31.80 19.79 27.49
N ALA A 256 -32.48 20.57 28.37
CA ALA A 256 -31.93 21.02 29.64
C ALA A 256 -31.65 19.88 30.64
N ALA A 257 -32.47 18.80 30.63
CA ALA A 257 -32.22 17.64 31.50
C ALA A 257 -31.04 16.78 31.00
N LEU A 258 -30.86 16.69 29.69
CA LEU A 258 -29.71 15.97 29.09
C LEU A 258 -28.39 16.72 29.37
N LEU A 259 -28.40 18.04 29.26
CA LEU A 259 -27.25 18.91 29.57
C LEU A 259 -26.84 18.81 31.05
N GLY A 260 -27.80 18.74 31.97
CA GLY A 260 -27.57 18.58 33.40
C GLY A 260 -26.87 17.25 33.76
N ILE A 261 -27.25 16.15 33.09
CA ILE A 261 -26.63 14.83 33.30
C ILE A 261 -25.19 14.80 32.75
N ILE A 262 -24.93 15.42 31.61
CA ILE A 262 -23.60 15.48 30.99
C ILE A 262 -22.66 16.34 31.86
N VAL A 263 -23.09 17.50 32.32
CA VAL A 263 -22.29 18.38 33.18
C VAL A 263 -21.99 17.69 34.53
N GLY A 264 -22.98 17.02 35.13
CA GLY A 264 -22.80 16.27 36.38
C GLY A 264 -21.78 15.13 36.25
N ALA A 265 -21.81 14.40 35.15
CA ALA A 265 -20.84 13.32 34.87
C ALA A 265 -19.41 13.87 34.65
N CYS A 266 -19.28 15.02 33.98
CA CYS A 266 -17.99 15.68 33.77
C CYS A 266 -17.36 16.16 35.09
N VAL A 267 -18.16 16.77 35.98
CA VAL A 267 -17.68 17.25 37.29
C VAL A 267 -17.20 16.08 38.16
N LEU A 268 -17.96 14.97 38.21
CA LEU A 268 -17.55 13.76 38.94
C LEU A 268 -16.28 13.16 38.38
N GLY A 269 -16.11 13.15 37.05
CA GLY A 269 -14.89 12.69 36.36
C GLY A 269 -13.66 13.53 36.73
N ILE A 270 -13.81 14.86 36.78
CA ILE A 270 -12.71 15.78 37.16
C ILE A 270 -12.32 15.58 38.61
N VAL A 271 -13.27 15.43 39.53
CA VAL A 271 -13.01 15.20 40.96
C VAL A 271 -12.25 13.86 41.15
N ALA A 272 -12.69 12.80 40.49
CA ALA A 272 -12.01 11.51 40.54
C ALA A 272 -10.56 11.58 39.97
N PHE A 273 -10.36 12.34 38.90
CA PHE A 273 -9.04 12.55 38.29
C PHE A 273 -8.10 13.35 39.20
N VAL A 274 -8.60 14.38 39.87
CA VAL A 274 -7.82 15.18 40.87
C VAL A 274 -7.43 14.32 42.05
N PHE A 275 -8.32 13.42 42.55
CA PHE A 275 -7.99 12.47 43.59
C PHE A 275 -6.93 11.47 43.17
N LEU A 276 -6.98 10.95 41.94
CA LEU A 276 -5.95 10.07 41.40
C LEU A 276 -4.59 10.77 41.26
N LEU A 277 -4.56 12.00 40.83
CA LEU A 277 -3.33 12.80 40.77
C LEU A 277 -2.76 13.07 42.15
N ALA A 278 -3.58 13.41 43.13
CA ALA A 278 -3.15 13.62 44.53
C ALA A 278 -2.57 12.32 45.14
N ALA A 279 -3.17 11.17 44.87
CA ALA A 279 -2.66 9.87 45.32
C ALA A 279 -1.33 9.51 44.64
N CYS A 280 -1.14 9.83 43.36
CA CYS A 280 0.14 9.66 42.66
C CYS A 280 1.23 10.60 43.17
N PHE A 281 0.90 11.85 43.53
CA PHE A 281 1.87 12.78 44.11
C PHE A 281 2.28 12.42 45.52
N CYS A 282 1.36 11.87 46.33
CA CYS A 282 1.70 11.37 47.67
C CYS A 282 2.61 10.13 47.66
N LYS A 283 2.48 9.25 46.66
CA LYS A 283 3.33 8.09 46.49
C LYS A 283 4.76 8.41 46.02
N ARG A 284 4.96 9.60 45.40
CA ARG A 284 6.28 10.04 44.91
C ARG A 284 7.15 10.75 45.96
N LYS A 285 6.62 11.00 47.16
CA LYS A 285 7.34 11.75 48.24
C LYS A 285 8.00 10.88 49.29
N SER A 286 7.93 9.53 49.23
CA SER A 286 8.47 8.64 50.23
C SER A 286 9.69 7.82 49.84
N GLU A 287 10.33 8.08 48.69
CA GLU A 287 11.57 7.40 48.31
C GLU A 287 12.69 8.35 47.89
N VAL A 288 13.05 9.31 48.72
CA VAL A 288 14.37 9.96 48.67
C VAL A 288 14.75 10.40 50.08
N ARG A 289 15.35 9.51 50.86
CA ARG A 289 16.33 9.80 51.94
C ARG A 289 17.03 8.50 52.37
N LEU A 290 18.28 8.44 52.07
CA LEU A 290 19.44 7.92 52.82
C LEU A 290 20.49 7.43 51.84
N SER A 291 21.56 7.97 51.84
CA SER A 291 22.88 7.93 52.50
C SER A 291 23.90 8.21 51.39
N GLY A 292 24.93 9.02 51.48
CA GLY A 292 25.76 9.43 52.56
C GLY A 292 27.22 9.36 52.09
N LYS A 293 27.84 10.52 51.99
CA LYS A 293 29.27 10.88 52.26
C LYS A 293 30.46 10.03 51.79
N ALA A 294 31.38 10.81 51.14
CA ALA A 294 32.85 10.81 51.23
C ALA A 294 33.57 9.84 50.27
N GLN A 295 34.63 10.21 49.55
CA GLN A 295 35.84 10.95 49.94
C GLN A 295 36.67 11.36 48.71
N LYS A 296 37.39 12.46 48.88
CA LYS A 296 38.51 13.01 48.14
C LYS A 296 39.60 12.02 47.72
N GLY A 297 40.26 12.31 46.57
CA GLY A 297 41.55 11.77 46.20
C GLY A 297 42.09 12.46 44.94
N GLU A 298 42.89 13.51 45.19
CA GLU A 298 43.78 14.16 44.23
C GLU A 298 44.83 13.21 43.67
N ARG A 299 45.15 13.39 42.36
CA ARG A 299 46.56 13.61 41.89
C ARG A 299 46.61 13.70 40.35
N SER A 300 47.00 14.89 39.88
CA SER A 300 47.75 15.10 38.63
C SER A 300 49.24 14.72 38.83
N PRO A 301 50.04 14.51 37.78
CA PRO A 301 50.59 15.64 37.05
C PRO A 301 50.81 15.44 35.51
N GLU A 302 50.62 16.55 34.78
CA GLU A 302 51.60 17.27 33.94
C GLU A 302 52.55 16.48 32.99
N LYS A 303 52.56 16.77 31.69
CA LYS A 303 53.15 17.86 30.86
C LYS A 303 53.01 17.44 29.41
N GLY A 304 52.71 18.23 28.51
CA GLY A 304 53.39 19.31 27.81
C GLY A 304 52.74 19.80 26.57
N VAL A 305 52.51 21.06 26.55
CA VAL A 305 52.97 22.11 25.62
C VAL A 305 52.37 22.20 24.23
N THR A 306 51.64 23.29 24.08
CA THR A 306 51.48 24.31 23.03
C THR A 306 50.47 24.10 21.94
N GLY A 307 49.56 25.08 21.88
CA GLY A 307 48.74 25.42 20.74
C GLY A 307 47.32 25.83 21.15
N SER A 308 47.17 27.08 21.61
CA SER A 308 45.89 27.73 21.77
C SER A 308 45.26 27.93 20.40
N HIS A 309 44.31 27.07 20.01
CA HIS A 309 43.30 27.42 19.04
C HIS A 309 41.96 26.90 19.57
N ASP A 310 40.97 27.77 19.53
CA ASP A 310 39.57 27.57 19.96
C ASP A 310 39.06 26.15 19.68
N GLY A 311 38.93 25.34 20.72
CA GLY A 311 38.46 23.96 20.64
C GLY A 311 36.95 23.81 20.28
N ASN A 312 36.31 24.89 19.84
CA ASN A 312 34.86 24.93 19.58
C ASN A 312 34.46 24.91 18.09
N ASN A 313 35.43 24.89 17.16
CA ASN A 313 35.13 25.13 15.73
C ASN A 313 35.73 24.05 14.81
N ARG A 314 35.63 22.75 15.18
CA ARG A 314 36.24 21.67 14.40
C ARG A 314 35.20 20.62 14.01
N LEU A 315 35.32 20.06 12.79
CA LEU A 315 34.62 18.83 12.37
C LEU A 315 35.12 17.67 13.23
N VAL A 316 34.17 16.85 13.72
CA VAL A 316 34.45 15.62 14.46
C VAL A 316 34.22 14.44 13.51
N PHE A 317 35.31 13.75 13.16
CA PHE A 317 35.29 12.56 12.30
C PHE A 317 35.20 11.30 13.14
N PHE A 318 34.58 10.26 12.56
CA PHE A 318 34.55 8.92 13.14
C PHE A 318 35.72 8.07 12.65
N GLU A 319 36.18 7.11 13.48
CA GLU A 319 37.42 6.33 13.36
C GLU A 319 37.44 5.49 12.13
N CYS A 320 37.14 5.55 11.04
CA CYS A 320 37.25 4.74 9.81
C CYS A 320 37.26 5.61 8.54
N CYS A 321 37.32 6.91 8.71
CA CYS A 321 37.21 7.83 7.59
C CYS A 321 38.60 8.34 7.21
N ASN A 322 39.12 7.94 6.05
CA ASN A 322 40.34 8.46 5.44
C ASN A 322 40.14 9.84 4.80
N TYR A 323 39.23 10.65 5.37
CA TYR A 323 39.01 12.01 4.88
C TYR A 323 40.04 12.97 5.51
N THR A 324 40.65 13.78 4.67
CA THR A 324 41.71 14.74 5.03
C THR A 324 41.26 16.20 4.95
N PHE A 325 39.95 16.47 4.89
CA PHE A 325 39.41 17.83 4.79
C PHE A 325 38.94 18.36 6.15
N ASP A 326 38.88 19.68 6.28
CA ASP A 326 38.40 20.38 7.46
C ASP A 326 37.13 21.21 7.19
N LEU A 327 36.69 22.01 8.16
CA LEU A 327 35.52 22.87 8.00
C LEU A 327 35.74 23.97 6.94
N GLU A 328 36.96 24.48 6.81
CA GLU A 328 37.31 25.53 5.83
C GLU A 328 37.23 24.98 4.41
N ASP A 329 37.67 23.76 4.19
CA ASP A 329 37.54 23.07 2.90
C ASP A 329 36.07 22.91 2.49
N LEU A 330 35.18 22.54 3.45
CA LEU A 330 33.74 22.50 3.19
C LEU A 330 33.13 23.87 2.89
N LEU A 331 33.63 24.94 3.50
CA LEU A 331 33.17 26.31 3.24
C LEU A 331 33.63 26.83 1.88
N ARG A 332 34.77 26.35 1.38
CA ARG A 332 35.31 26.68 0.05
C ARG A 332 34.73 25.80 -1.06
N ALA A 333 34.20 24.65 -0.71
CA ALA A 333 33.66 23.68 -1.67
C ALA A 333 32.58 24.27 -2.56
N SER A 334 32.56 23.85 -3.82
CA SER A 334 31.41 24.10 -4.70
C SER A 334 30.18 23.34 -4.19
N ALA A 335 29.13 24.07 -3.83
CA ALA A 335 27.95 23.50 -3.20
C ALA A 335 26.68 23.62 -4.08
N GLU A 336 26.02 22.49 -4.32
CA GLU A 336 24.73 22.37 -5.00
C GLU A 336 23.63 21.89 -4.04
N VAL A 337 22.45 22.50 -4.08
CA VAL A 337 21.31 22.08 -3.23
C VAL A 337 20.70 20.80 -3.77
N LEU A 338 20.86 19.68 -3.06
CA LEU A 338 20.21 18.40 -3.39
C LEU A 338 18.74 18.37 -2.97
N GLY A 339 18.41 18.98 -1.84
CA GLY A 339 17.03 18.98 -1.37
C GLY A 339 16.80 19.77 -0.09
N LYS A 340 15.55 20.22 0.10
CA LYS A 340 15.07 20.89 1.32
C LYS A 340 14.06 20.01 2.00
N GLY A 341 14.34 19.55 3.21
CA GLY A 341 13.50 18.67 4.02
C GLY A 341 13.06 19.28 5.35
N THR A 342 12.28 18.51 6.10
CA THR A 342 11.77 18.90 7.42
C THR A 342 12.91 19.18 8.41
N PHE A 343 14.00 18.40 8.36
CA PHE A 343 15.10 18.49 9.32
C PHE A 343 16.26 19.37 8.83
N GLY A 344 16.17 19.93 7.62
CA GLY A 344 17.23 20.79 7.11
C GLY A 344 17.37 20.77 5.61
N VAL A 345 18.53 21.21 5.12
CA VAL A 345 18.89 21.29 3.71
C VAL A 345 20.11 20.40 3.47
N ALA A 346 20.05 19.57 2.43
CA ALA A 346 21.18 18.76 1.98
C ALA A 346 21.85 19.42 0.77
N TYR A 347 23.17 19.48 0.81
CA TYR A 347 24.02 20.03 -0.23
C TYR A 347 24.98 18.95 -0.73
N LYS A 348 25.23 18.89 -2.02
CA LYS A 348 26.36 18.21 -2.62
C LYS A 348 27.53 19.19 -2.57
N ALA A 349 28.62 18.81 -1.91
CA ALA A 349 29.83 19.58 -1.84
C ALA A 349 30.95 18.85 -2.59
N VAL A 350 31.60 19.56 -3.52
CA VAL A 350 32.75 19.05 -4.26
C VAL A 350 33.98 19.80 -3.74
N LEU A 351 34.86 19.07 -3.06
CA LEU A 351 36.09 19.58 -2.47
C LEU A 351 37.17 19.82 -3.55
N GLU A 352 38.24 20.52 -3.20
CA GLU A 352 39.35 20.85 -4.12
C GLU A 352 40.08 19.60 -4.65
N ASP A 353 40.09 18.50 -3.88
CA ASP A 353 40.67 17.21 -4.27
C ASP A 353 39.71 16.36 -5.12
N ALA A 354 38.60 16.93 -5.59
CA ALA A 354 37.49 16.27 -6.30
C ALA A 354 36.68 15.27 -5.46
N THR A 355 36.92 15.15 -4.16
CA THR A 355 36.10 14.37 -3.25
C THR A 355 34.67 14.98 -3.19
N THR A 356 33.66 14.15 -3.41
CA THR A 356 32.28 14.60 -3.35
C THR A 356 31.59 14.05 -2.11
N VAL A 357 31.05 14.95 -1.29
CA VAL A 357 30.33 14.59 -0.05
C VAL A 357 28.95 15.24 -0.02
N VAL A 358 28.06 14.70 0.81
CA VAL A 358 26.79 15.32 1.15
C VAL A 358 26.89 15.99 2.50
N VAL A 359 26.64 17.29 2.55
CA VAL A 359 26.58 18.07 3.79
C VAL A 359 25.14 18.40 4.10
N LYS A 360 24.63 17.89 5.22
CA LYS A 360 23.29 18.18 5.70
C LYS A 360 23.33 19.25 6.79
N ARG A 361 22.78 20.42 6.49
CA ARG A 361 22.63 21.52 7.43
C ARG A 361 21.29 21.38 8.16
N LEU A 362 21.34 21.10 9.46
CA LEU A 362 20.16 20.87 10.28
C LEU A 362 19.48 22.19 10.66
N LYS A 363 18.16 22.16 10.78
CA LYS A 363 17.31 23.27 11.24
C LYS A 363 16.55 22.83 12.48
N GLU A 364 16.26 23.79 13.36
CA GLU A 364 15.37 23.58 14.52
C GLU A 364 15.79 22.42 15.44
N VAL A 365 17.09 22.27 15.67
CA VAL A 365 17.61 21.32 16.66
C VAL A 365 17.17 21.78 18.04
N GLY A 366 16.37 20.95 18.73
CA GLY A 366 15.77 21.26 20.01
C GLY A 366 16.57 20.82 21.23
N VAL A 367 17.76 20.23 21.02
CA VAL A 367 18.62 19.65 22.08
C VAL A 367 19.89 20.45 22.27
N GLY A 368 20.48 20.37 23.48
CA GLY A 368 21.77 21.01 23.78
C GLY A 368 22.97 20.28 23.18
N LYS A 369 24.15 20.91 23.23
CA LYS A 369 25.41 20.37 22.67
C LYS A 369 25.70 18.96 23.15
N ARG A 370 25.65 18.72 24.45
CA ARG A 370 25.98 17.42 25.04
C ARG A 370 25.08 16.29 24.56
N GLU A 371 23.77 16.54 24.47
CA GLU A 371 22.79 15.57 23.99
C GLU A 371 22.95 15.30 22.50
N PHE A 372 23.23 16.35 21.72
CA PHE A 372 23.55 16.23 20.28
C PHE A 372 24.80 15.36 20.06
N GLU A 373 25.91 15.66 20.77
CA GLU A 373 27.16 14.90 20.64
C GLU A 373 26.97 13.42 21.05
N GLN A 374 26.23 13.15 22.15
CA GLN A 374 25.92 11.78 22.56
C GLN A 374 25.13 11.03 21.49
N GLN A 375 24.17 11.68 20.84
CA GLN A 375 23.40 11.07 19.76
C GLN A 375 24.27 10.82 18.52
N MET A 376 25.16 11.78 18.16
CA MET A 376 26.09 11.61 17.04
C MET A 376 27.08 10.46 17.30
N ASP A 377 27.58 10.30 18.52
CA ASP A 377 28.45 9.18 18.88
C ASP A 377 27.75 7.82 18.72
N LEU A 378 26.48 7.74 19.07
CA LEU A 378 25.69 6.53 18.87
C LEU A 378 25.49 6.23 17.39
N VAL A 379 25.06 7.23 16.60
CA VAL A 379 24.82 7.09 15.16
C VAL A 379 26.12 6.79 14.42
N GLY A 380 27.20 7.49 14.78
CA GLY A 380 28.49 7.36 14.12
C GLY A 380 29.21 6.02 14.35
N ARG A 381 28.75 5.19 15.28
CA ARG A 381 29.26 3.81 15.50
C ARG A 381 28.56 2.76 14.65
N ILE A 382 27.38 3.06 14.12
CA ILE A 382 26.60 2.10 13.34
C ILE A 382 27.25 1.91 11.97
N ARG A 383 27.62 0.66 11.67
CA ARG A 383 28.22 0.25 10.41
C ARG A 383 27.46 -0.94 9.84
N HIS A 384 26.87 -0.77 8.69
CA HIS A 384 26.16 -1.84 7.97
C HIS A 384 26.03 -1.47 6.49
N GLU A 385 26.15 -2.43 5.60
CA GLU A 385 26.09 -2.23 4.14
C GLU A 385 24.79 -1.55 3.64
N ASN A 386 23.69 -1.68 4.39
CA ASN A 386 22.39 -1.09 4.08
C ASN A 386 22.03 0.12 4.97
N VAL A 387 23.02 0.71 5.65
CA VAL A 387 22.88 1.96 6.42
C VAL A 387 23.90 2.96 5.93
N VAL A 388 23.45 4.18 5.61
CA VAL A 388 24.35 5.26 5.19
C VAL A 388 25.14 5.73 6.40
N GLU A 389 26.47 5.61 6.34
CA GLU A 389 27.37 5.95 7.43
C GLU A 389 27.48 7.46 7.63
N LEU A 390 27.39 7.91 8.87
CA LEU A 390 27.78 9.26 9.26
C LEU A 390 29.32 9.36 9.30
N LYS A 391 29.92 10.23 8.47
CA LYS A 391 31.37 10.39 8.36
C LYS A 391 31.92 11.42 9.34
N ALA A 392 31.22 12.54 9.45
CA ALA A 392 31.61 13.61 10.39
C ALA A 392 30.38 14.42 10.80
N TYR A 393 30.52 15.15 11.90
CA TYR A 393 29.54 16.16 12.29
C TYR A 393 30.25 17.43 12.78
N TYR A 394 29.48 18.52 12.74
CA TYR A 394 29.89 19.83 13.31
C TYR A 394 28.78 20.39 14.17
N TYR A 395 29.14 20.93 15.31
CA TYR A 395 28.19 21.59 16.20
C TYR A 395 28.72 22.95 16.65
N SER A 396 27.98 24.00 16.31
CA SER A 396 28.13 25.34 16.91
C SER A 396 26.78 25.84 17.44
N LYS A 397 26.78 27.01 18.05
CA LYS A 397 25.54 27.64 18.51
C LYS A 397 24.58 27.88 17.35
N ASP A 398 25.07 28.31 16.21
CA ASP A 398 24.28 28.74 15.06
C ASP A 398 24.13 27.67 13.98
N GLU A 399 25.11 26.76 13.85
CA GLU A 399 25.17 25.77 12.78
C GLU A 399 25.36 24.34 13.32
N LYS A 400 24.68 23.40 12.71
CA LYS A 400 24.85 21.94 12.94
C LYS A 400 24.88 21.26 11.59
N LEU A 401 26.00 20.58 11.29
CA LEU A 401 26.22 19.90 10.02
C LEU A 401 26.46 18.41 10.26
N MET A 402 26.03 17.60 9.29
CA MET A 402 26.33 16.18 9.21
C MET A 402 26.88 15.88 7.82
N VAL A 403 27.93 15.08 7.74
CA VAL A 403 28.62 14.75 6.49
C VAL A 403 28.45 13.28 6.16
N TYR A 404 28.09 12.99 4.93
CA TYR A 404 27.85 11.64 4.40
C TYR A 404 28.51 11.47 3.03
N ASP A 405 28.65 10.21 2.58
CA ASP A 405 29.04 9.91 1.20
C ASP A 405 27.97 10.37 0.21
N TYR A 406 28.39 10.72 -1.00
CA TYR A 406 27.48 11.09 -2.08
C TYR A 406 27.05 9.86 -2.88
N PHE A 407 25.75 9.69 -3.03
CA PHE A 407 25.12 8.64 -3.85
C PHE A 407 24.68 9.23 -5.19
N SER A 408 25.34 8.85 -6.28
CA SER A 408 25.11 9.43 -7.62
C SER A 408 23.71 9.18 -8.20
N HIS A 409 23.07 8.07 -7.84
CA HIS A 409 21.72 7.72 -8.31
C HIS A 409 20.60 8.52 -7.63
N GLY A 410 20.93 9.28 -6.57
CA GLY A 410 19.94 10.02 -5.79
C GLY A 410 19.09 9.10 -4.88
N SER A 411 18.01 9.66 -4.33
CA SER A 411 17.11 8.92 -3.44
C SER A 411 16.05 8.13 -4.21
N VAL A 412 15.49 7.08 -3.59
CA VAL A 412 14.36 6.30 -4.13
C VAL A 412 13.18 7.20 -4.48
N SER A 413 12.92 8.26 -3.70
CA SER A 413 11.89 9.25 -4.02
C SER A 413 12.18 9.98 -5.34
N ALA A 414 13.42 10.34 -5.61
CA ALA A 414 13.80 10.96 -6.87
C ALA A 414 13.67 9.99 -8.06
N LEU A 415 14.00 8.72 -7.83
CA LEU A 415 13.89 7.67 -8.84
C LEU A 415 12.42 7.32 -9.16
N LEU A 416 11.53 7.32 -8.18
CA LEU A 416 10.10 7.01 -8.37
C LEU A 416 9.29 8.21 -8.91
N HIS A 417 9.56 9.42 -8.41
CA HIS A 417 8.70 10.60 -8.62
C HIS A 417 9.38 11.75 -9.36
N GLY A 418 10.63 11.58 -9.79
CA GLY A 418 11.37 12.60 -10.55
C GLY A 418 10.60 12.99 -11.82
N LYS A 419 10.67 14.28 -12.21
CA LYS A 419 10.02 14.77 -13.42
C LYS A 419 10.54 14.00 -14.64
N ARG A 420 9.62 13.56 -15.49
CA ARG A 420 9.90 13.09 -16.85
C ARG A 420 10.36 14.32 -17.65
N GLY A 421 11.66 14.59 -17.66
CA GLY A 421 12.27 15.64 -18.46
C GLY A 421 12.99 15.03 -19.66
N GLU A 422 13.58 15.89 -20.52
CA GLU A 422 14.25 15.55 -21.80
C GLU A 422 15.36 14.47 -21.71
N ASN A 423 15.75 14.02 -20.54
CA ASN A 423 16.61 12.85 -20.32
C ASN A 423 15.75 11.75 -19.68
N ASP A 424 15.46 10.71 -20.46
CA ASP A 424 14.62 9.56 -20.13
C ASP A 424 14.92 9.01 -18.72
N ARG A 425 14.01 9.24 -17.77
CA ARG A 425 13.98 8.50 -16.52
C ARG A 425 13.78 7.02 -16.85
N ILE A 426 14.77 6.19 -16.52
CA ILE A 426 14.64 4.74 -16.60
C ILE A 426 13.67 4.32 -15.48
N PRO A 427 12.51 3.69 -15.80
CA PRO A 427 11.60 3.17 -14.79
C PRO A 427 12.32 2.17 -13.88
N LEU A 428 12.04 2.21 -12.58
CA LEU A 428 12.52 1.19 -11.67
C LEU A 428 11.79 -0.13 -11.96
N ASP A 429 12.56 -1.12 -12.43
CA ASP A 429 12.05 -2.47 -12.64
C ASP A 429 11.72 -3.18 -11.31
N TRP A 430 11.05 -4.30 -11.40
CA TRP A 430 10.62 -5.06 -10.23
C TRP A 430 11.79 -5.56 -9.38
N ASP A 431 12.84 -6.08 -10.01
CA ASP A 431 14.03 -6.55 -9.31
C ASP A 431 14.72 -5.46 -8.52
N THR A 432 14.80 -4.27 -9.06
CA THR A 432 15.36 -3.10 -8.36
C THR A 432 14.47 -2.69 -7.19
N ARG A 433 13.13 -2.71 -7.34
CA ARG A 433 12.20 -2.37 -6.24
C ARG A 433 12.30 -3.38 -5.09
N ILE A 434 12.44 -4.68 -5.39
CA ILE A 434 12.69 -5.70 -4.36
C ILE A 434 14.05 -5.50 -3.69
N ARG A 435 15.14 -5.24 -4.45
CA ARG A 435 16.46 -4.96 -3.85
C ARG A 435 16.44 -3.74 -2.94
N ILE A 436 15.69 -2.70 -3.30
CA ILE A 436 15.47 -1.53 -2.44
C ILE A 436 14.77 -1.94 -1.15
N ALA A 437 13.67 -2.71 -1.24
CA ALA A 437 12.91 -3.17 -0.09
C ALA A 437 13.74 -4.06 0.83
N MET A 438 14.45 -5.06 0.27
CA MET A 438 15.32 -5.97 1.04
C MET A 438 16.46 -5.23 1.74
N GLY A 439 17.18 -4.35 1.02
CA GLY A 439 18.27 -3.60 1.61
C GLY A 439 17.78 -2.67 2.73
N ALA A 440 16.69 -1.94 2.51
CA ALA A 440 16.09 -1.10 3.54
C ALA A 440 15.65 -1.92 4.76
N ALA A 441 15.02 -3.10 4.56
CA ALA A 441 14.63 -3.99 5.65
C ALA A 441 15.82 -4.45 6.48
N ARG A 442 16.92 -4.90 5.84
CA ARG A 442 18.16 -5.31 6.53
C ARG A 442 18.76 -4.17 7.32
N GLY A 443 18.85 -2.98 6.73
CA GLY A 443 19.34 -1.77 7.42
C GLY A 443 18.50 -1.44 8.66
N ILE A 444 17.17 -1.49 8.58
CA ILE A 444 16.27 -1.20 9.71
C ILE A 444 16.39 -2.28 10.79
N VAL A 445 16.48 -3.57 10.42
CA VAL A 445 16.70 -4.66 11.39
C VAL A 445 18.00 -4.43 12.16
N HIS A 446 19.09 -4.11 11.45
CA HIS A 446 20.37 -3.80 12.11
C HIS A 446 20.22 -2.64 13.10
N ILE A 447 19.59 -1.53 12.67
CA ILE A 447 19.31 -0.38 13.54
C ILE A 447 18.53 -0.80 14.79
N HIS A 448 17.50 -1.63 14.64
CA HIS A 448 16.65 -2.08 15.74
C HIS A 448 17.38 -2.99 16.74
N THR A 449 18.48 -3.65 16.34
CA THR A 449 19.31 -4.46 17.25
C THR A 449 20.33 -3.64 18.05
N GLU A 450 20.66 -2.45 17.56
CA GLU A 450 21.63 -1.57 18.21
C GLU A 450 21.15 -1.01 19.56
N ASN A 451 22.08 -0.58 20.40
CA ASN A 451 21.83 -0.04 21.75
C ASN A 451 20.94 -0.98 22.61
N ALA A 452 21.29 -2.25 22.63
CA ALA A 452 20.53 -3.31 23.33
C ALA A 452 19.05 -3.39 22.89
N GLY A 453 18.80 -3.21 21.60
CA GLY A 453 17.45 -3.31 21.02
C GLY A 453 16.55 -2.10 21.29
N LYS A 454 17.12 -0.94 21.61
CA LYS A 454 16.36 0.28 21.93
C LYS A 454 16.44 1.36 20.86
N PHE A 455 17.27 1.14 19.82
CA PHE A 455 17.43 2.15 18.78
C PHE A 455 16.23 2.16 17.83
N VAL A 456 15.84 3.36 17.39
CA VAL A 456 14.72 3.61 16.49
C VAL A 456 15.17 4.60 15.43
N HIS A 457 14.82 4.35 14.18
CA HIS A 457 15.14 5.28 13.09
C HIS A 457 14.28 6.56 13.15
N GLY A 458 12.95 6.41 13.23
CA GLY A 458 11.98 7.49 13.41
C GLY A 458 11.73 8.40 12.21
N ASN A 459 12.35 8.12 11.01
CA ASN A 459 12.20 8.95 9.81
C ASN A 459 12.35 8.15 8.50
N ILE A 460 11.79 6.94 8.46
CA ILE A 460 11.81 6.08 7.27
C ILE A 460 10.89 6.67 6.20
N LYS A 461 11.41 6.88 5.00
CA LYS A 461 10.69 7.39 3.81
C LYS A 461 11.57 7.23 2.57
N SER A 462 10.99 7.19 1.38
CA SER A 462 11.72 7.00 0.10
C SER A 462 12.81 8.04 -0.17
N SER A 463 12.63 9.28 0.32
CA SER A 463 13.66 10.33 0.18
C SER A 463 14.89 10.14 1.10
N ASN A 464 14.83 9.18 2.03
CA ASN A 464 15.93 8.81 2.92
C ASN A 464 16.45 7.40 2.63
N ILE A 465 16.09 6.82 1.50
CA ILE A 465 16.64 5.56 1.00
C ILE A 465 17.43 5.86 -0.26
N PHE A 466 18.67 5.38 -0.31
CA PHE A 466 19.58 5.53 -1.44
C PHE A 466 20.01 4.15 -1.95
N LEU A 467 20.53 4.08 -3.17
CA LEU A 467 21.05 2.83 -3.73
C LEU A 467 22.58 2.81 -3.60
N ASN A 468 23.11 1.72 -3.03
CA ASN A 468 24.55 1.49 -3.03
C ASN A 468 25.03 1.04 -4.44
N SER A 469 26.33 0.79 -4.58
CA SER A 469 26.95 0.33 -5.84
C SER A 469 26.38 -0.98 -6.40
N GLN A 470 25.76 -1.78 -5.53
CA GLN A 470 25.13 -3.05 -5.91
C GLN A 470 23.62 -2.89 -6.22
N GLY A 471 23.07 -1.68 -6.12
CA GLY A 471 21.66 -1.41 -6.32
C GLY A 471 20.76 -1.78 -5.13
N ASN A 472 21.35 -2.07 -3.96
CA ASN A 472 20.58 -2.37 -2.75
C ASN A 472 20.19 -1.07 -2.02
N GLY A 473 19.03 -1.08 -1.34
CA GLY A 473 18.58 0.05 -0.57
C GLY A 473 19.43 0.28 0.69
N CYS A 474 19.82 1.53 0.93
CA CYS A 474 20.55 1.98 2.11
C CYS A 474 19.76 3.08 2.83
N VAL A 475 19.56 2.92 4.12
CA VAL A 475 18.77 3.83 4.96
C VAL A 475 19.63 4.95 5.50
N SER A 476 19.21 6.21 5.35
CA SER A 476 19.93 7.41 5.80
C SER A 476 19.11 8.21 6.82
N ASP A 477 19.71 9.24 7.39
CA ASP A 477 19.06 10.15 8.36
C ASP A 477 18.71 9.51 9.70
N LEU A 478 19.47 8.53 10.09
CA LEU A 478 19.31 7.81 11.35
C LEU A 478 19.43 8.73 12.57
N GLY A 479 18.55 8.57 13.54
CA GLY A 479 18.62 9.24 14.85
C GLY A 479 18.32 10.73 14.85
N LEU A 480 17.91 11.32 13.72
CA LEU A 480 17.62 12.76 13.64
C LEU A 480 16.29 13.13 14.32
N SER A 481 15.33 12.23 14.35
CA SER A 481 14.01 12.51 14.91
C SER A 481 14.04 12.91 16.40
N THR A 482 14.99 12.37 17.15
CA THR A 482 15.17 12.65 18.59
C THR A 482 15.78 14.02 18.86
N LEU A 483 16.55 14.56 17.92
CA LEU A 483 17.29 15.82 18.04
C LEU A 483 16.43 17.05 17.71
N MET A 484 15.35 16.86 16.95
CA MET A 484 14.58 17.98 16.40
C MET A 484 13.56 18.52 17.40
N SER A 485 13.22 19.80 17.25
CA SER A 485 12.06 20.37 17.91
C SER A 485 10.76 19.70 17.45
N PRO A 486 9.73 19.57 18.30
CA PRO A 486 8.45 19.00 17.89
C PRO A 486 7.86 19.76 16.71
N VAL A 487 7.62 19.08 15.60
CA VAL A 487 6.99 19.68 14.42
C VAL A 487 5.50 19.35 14.42
N ALA A 488 4.68 20.35 14.18
CA ALA A 488 3.22 20.15 14.06
C ALA A 488 2.88 19.14 12.95
N PRO A 489 1.97 18.18 13.20
CA PRO A 489 1.70 17.06 12.30
C PRO A 489 1.23 17.46 10.89
N SER A 490 0.59 18.62 10.75
CA SER A 490 -0.15 19.05 9.55
C SER A 490 0.69 19.64 8.42
N LEU A 491 1.96 19.97 8.65
CA LEU A 491 2.79 20.73 7.69
C LEU A 491 3.97 19.94 7.11
N SER A 492 4.16 18.68 7.48
CA SER A 492 5.32 17.90 7.07
C SER A 492 5.02 17.02 5.85
N ARG A 493 5.87 17.08 4.81
CA ARG A 493 5.90 16.11 3.70
C ARG A 493 6.07 14.65 4.17
N SER A 494 6.49 14.43 5.41
CA SER A 494 6.59 13.11 6.05
C SER A 494 5.24 12.64 6.63
N ALA A 495 4.17 13.42 6.55
CA ALA A 495 2.88 13.10 7.18
C ALA A 495 2.31 11.75 6.71
N GLY A 496 2.51 11.38 5.44
CA GLY A 496 2.01 10.13 4.88
C GLY A 496 2.71 8.87 5.37
N TYR A 497 3.95 8.97 5.88
CA TYR A 497 4.70 7.81 6.41
C TYR A 497 4.52 7.61 7.92
N ARG A 498 4.01 8.62 8.62
CA ARG A 498 3.95 8.59 10.08
C ARG A 498 2.85 7.65 10.55
N ALA A 499 3.23 6.77 11.48
CA ALA A 499 2.28 5.89 12.14
C ALA A 499 1.23 6.70 12.94
N PRO A 500 -0.04 6.25 12.98
CA PRO A 500 -1.13 7.02 13.58
C PRO A 500 -0.98 7.30 15.07
N GLU A 501 -0.25 6.46 15.81
CA GLU A 501 0.03 6.64 17.23
C GLU A 501 1.14 7.67 17.52
N VAL A 502 1.96 8.03 16.52
CA VAL A 502 3.09 8.95 16.71
C VAL A 502 2.63 10.38 16.58
N VAL A 503 2.31 11.02 17.69
CA VAL A 503 1.97 12.45 17.75
C VAL A 503 3.23 13.33 17.78
N ASP A 504 4.24 12.92 18.53
CA ASP A 504 5.55 13.59 18.64
C ASP A 504 6.61 12.70 17.98
N THR A 505 7.30 13.21 16.96
CA THR A 505 8.34 12.47 16.21
C THR A 505 9.49 11.96 17.07
N ARG A 506 9.78 12.62 18.21
CA ARG A 506 10.81 12.21 19.17
C ARG A 506 10.43 10.94 19.94
N LYS A 507 9.14 10.58 19.94
CA LYS A 507 8.60 9.38 20.59
C LYS A 507 8.31 8.26 19.60
N ALA A 508 9.00 8.24 18.46
CA ALA A 508 8.94 7.13 17.53
C ALA A 508 9.36 5.81 18.24
N THR A 509 8.80 4.72 17.79
CA THR A 509 9.03 3.36 18.32
C THR A 509 9.38 2.41 17.18
N GLN A 510 9.96 1.25 17.49
CA GLN A 510 10.22 0.24 16.46
C GLN A 510 8.95 -0.19 15.69
N PRO A 511 7.77 -0.41 16.32
CA PRO A 511 6.53 -0.61 15.57
C PRO A 511 6.13 0.57 14.66
N SER A 512 6.49 1.82 15.01
CA SER A 512 6.24 2.96 14.14
C SER A 512 7.18 2.99 12.92
N ASP A 513 8.41 2.48 13.04
CA ASP A 513 9.31 2.27 11.91
C ASP A 513 8.78 1.19 10.96
N VAL A 514 8.22 0.09 11.51
CA VAL A 514 7.55 -0.96 10.71
C VAL A 514 6.40 -0.37 9.90
N TYR A 515 5.57 0.51 10.50
CA TYR A 515 4.51 1.19 9.76
C TYR A 515 5.08 2.05 8.62
N SER A 516 6.10 2.85 8.89
CA SER A 516 6.73 3.71 7.89
C SER A 516 7.37 2.89 6.76
N PHE A 517 7.96 1.73 7.08
CA PHE A 517 8.45 0.77 6.10
C PHE A 517 7.32 0.16 5.26
N GLY A 518 6.19 -0.20 5.86
CA GLY A 518 5.01 -0.65 5.13
C GLY A 518 4.51 0.39 4.13
N VAL A 519 4.52 1.68 4.49
CA VAL A 519 4.19 2.77 3.55
C VAL A 519 5.20 2.85 2.39
N LEU A 520 6.50 2.64 2.67
CA LEU A 520 7.53 2.56 1.62
C LEU A 520 7.27 1.39 0.66
N LEU A 521 6.87 0.21 1.16
CA LEU A 521 6.50 -0.92 0.30
C LEU A 521 5.29 -0.59 -0.59
N LEU A 522 4.27 0.07 -0.04
CA LEU A 522 3.13 0.54 -0.83
C LEU A 522 3.54 1.56 -1.90
N GLU A 523 4.46 2.47 -1.58
CA GLU A 523 4.99 3.44 -2.54
C GLU A 523 5.78 2.75 -3.68
N LEU A 524 6.58 1.73 -3.37
CA LEU A 524 7.30 0.91 -4.35
C LEU A 524 6.34 0.09 -5.24
N LEU A 525 5.22 -0.40 -4.70
CA LEU A 525 4.23 -1.16 -5.45
C LEU A 525 3.37 -0.29 -6.37
N THR A 526 3.00 0.90 -5.90
CA THR A 526 2.00 1.74 -6.56
C THR A 526 2.60 2.83 -7.45
N GLY A 527 3.89 3.15 -7.28
CA GLY A 527 4.50 4.32 -7.89
C GLY A 527 3.90 5.66 -7.42
N LYS A 528 3.02 5.67 -6.42
CA LYS A 528 2.31 6.86 -5.92
C LYS A 528 2.95 7.39 -4.64
N SER A 529 3.07 8.72 -4.53
CA SER A 529 3.52 9.35 -3.28
C SER A 529 2.55 9.07 -2.12
N PRO A 530 3.03 8.93 -0.86
CA PRO A 530 2.21 8.63 0.31
C PRO A 530 1.06 9.61 0.57
N VAL A 531 1.24 10.85 0.10
CA VAL A 531 0.20 11.89 0.06
C VAL A 531 0.24 12.51 -1.33
N HIS A 532 -0.84 12.38 -2.07
CA HIS A 532 -0.96 12.96 -3.41
C HIS A 532 -2.32 13.64 -3.57
N THR A 533 -2.37 14.60 -4.48
CA THR A 533 -3.63 15.31 -4.82
C THR A 533 -4.24 14.70 -6.06
N VAL A 534 -5.53 14.39 -6.01
CA VAL A 534 -6.31 13.93 -7.14
C VAL A 534 -7.25 15.06 -7.56
N GLY A 535 -7.30 15.38 -8.85
CA GLY A 535 -8.19 16.42 -9.37
C GLY A 535 -7.92 17.85 -8.87
N GLY A 536 -6.74 18.11 -8.26
CA GLY A 536 -6.30 19.46 -7.87
C GLY A 536 -6.76 19.97 -6.49
N SER A 537 -7.66 19.28 -5.79
CA SER A 537 -8.17 19.75 -4.48
C SER A 537 -8.27 18.66 -3.41
N GLU A 538 -8.40 17.40 -3.76
CA GLU A 538 -8.56 16.31 -2.79
C GLU A 538 -7.21 15.68 -2.44
N VAL A 539 -6.89 15.66 -1.12
CA VAL A 539 -5.67 15.04 -0.59
C VAL A 539 -5.96 13.57 -0.29
N VAL A 540 -5.36 12.69 -1.06
CA VAL A 540 -5.48 11.24 -0.88
C VAL A 540 -4.28 10.70 -0.12
N HIS A 541 -4.54 9.93 0.93
CA HIS A 541 -3.52 9.22 1.71
C HIS A 541 -3.35 7.80 1.16
N LEU A 542 -2.15 7.44 0.71
CA LEU A 542 -1.83 6.18 0.06
C LEU A 542 -2.35 4.95 0.84
N VAL A 543 -2.07 4.87 2.14
CA VAL A 543 -2.50 3.74 2.98
C VAL A 543 -4.03 3.57 2.96
N ARG A 544 -4.79 4.66 3.13
CA ARG A 544 -6.25 4.61 3.13
C ARG A 544 -6.79 4.21 1.76
N TRP A 545 -6.19 4.75 0.71
CA TRP A 545 -6.57 4.43 -0.66
C TRP A 545 -6.31 2.95 -0.97
N VAL A 546 -5.12 2.41 -0.67
CA VAL A 546 -4.81 1.00 -0.86
C VAL A 546 -5.76 0.12 -0.04
N GLN A 547 -6.02 0.47 1.23
CA GLN A 547 -6.96 -0.27 2.09
C GLN A 547 -8.38 -0.30 1.54
N SER A 548 -8.86 0.78 0.90
CA SER A 548 -10.18 0.77 0.26
C SER A 548 -10.18 -0.11 -0.98
N VAL A 549 -9.17 0.03 -1.85
CA VAL A 549 -9.07 -0.74 -3.10
C VAL A 549 -8.93 -2.25 -2.82
N VAL A 550 -8.08 -2.63 -1.85
CA VAL A 550 -7.89 -4.05 -1.48
C VAL A 550 -9.15 -4.65 -0.84
N ARG A 551 -9.88 -3.87 -0.03
CA ARG A 551 -11.15 -4.31 0.57
C ARG A 551 -12.21 -4.59 -0.49
N GLU A 552 -12.16 -3.88 -1.60
CA GLU A 552 -13.09 -3.99 -2.72
C GLU A 552 -12.59 -4.98 -3.78
N GLU A 553 -11.58 -5.79 -3.48
CA GLU A 553 -10.92 -6.76 -4.37
C GLU A 553 -10.32 -6.15 -5.65
N TRP A 554 -10.06 -4.85 -5.68
CA TRP A 554 -9.48 -4.15 -6.83
C TRP A 554 -7.93 -4.11 -6.78
N THR A 555 -7.32 -5.19 -6.35
CA THR A 555 -5.86 -5.26 -6.10
C THR A 555 -5.02 -4.87 -7.32
N ALA A 556 -5.47 -5.14 -8.55
CA ALA A 556 -4.75 -4.76 -9.76
C ALA A 556 -4.62 -3.23 -9.95
N GLU A 557 -5.58 -2.43 -9.43
CA GLU A 557 -5.51 -0.96 -9.49
C GLU A 557 -4.46 -0.37 -8.54
N VAL A 558 -4.00 -1.16 -7.57
CA VAL A 558 -2.97 -0.76 -6.62
C VAL A 558 -1.61 -0.66 -7.31
N PHE A 559 -1.31 -1.54 -8.26
CA PHE A 559 0.02 -1.69 -8.81
C PHE A 559 0.38 -0.60 -9.82
N ASP A 560 1.65 -0.23 -9.82
CA ASP A 560 2.22 0.71 -10.79
C ASP A 560 2.08 0.17 -12.21
N VAL A 561 1.56 0.98 -13.13
CA VAL A 561 1.44 0.63 -14.54
C VAL A 561 2.81 0.28 -15.16
N GLU A 562 3.90 0.84 -14.66
CA GLU A 562 5.25 0.52 -15.10
C GLU A 562 5.62 -0.94 -14.78
N LEU A 563 5.13 -1.49 -13.66
CA LEU A 563 5.35 -2.89 -13.26
C LEU A 563 4.51 -3.87 -14.07
N MET A 564 3.32 -3.49 -14.50
CA MET A 564 2.42 -4.35 -15.28
C MET A 564 2.98 -4.77 -16.65
N ARG A 565 4.12 -4.19 -17.05
CA ARG A 565 4.82 -4.53 -18.30
C ARG A 565 5.68 -5.81 -18.17
N TYR A 566 5.98 -6.23 -16.95
CA TYR A 566 6.83 -7.40 -16.70
C TYR A 566 5.94 -8.64 -16.48
N PRO A 567 6.15 -9.72 -17.24
CA PRO A 567 5.40 -10.95 -17.05
C PRO A 567 5.85 -11.68 -15.77
N ASN A 568 4.94 -12.43 -15.17
CA ASN A 568 5.19 -13.36 -14.06
C ASN A 568 5.70 -12.74 -12.75
N ILE A 569 5.34 -11.50 -12.44
CA ILE A 569 5.67 -10.85 -11.17
C ILE A 569 4.44 -10.58 -10.29
N GLU A 570 3.24 -10.90 -10.75
CA GLU A 570 2.02 -10.54 -10.04
C GLU A 570 1.88 -11.24 -8.70
N GLU A 571 2.32 -12.50 -8.58
CA GLU A 571 2.32 -13.22 -7.31
C GLU A 571 3.27 -12.55 -6.31
N GLU A 572 4.49 -12.23 -6.74
CA GLU A 572 5.47 -11.51 -5.93
C GLU A 572 4.95 -10.13 -5.50
N MET A 573 4.27 -9.40 -6.40
CA MET A 573 3.65 -8.11 -6.06
C MET A 573 2.51 -8.25 -5.04
N VAL A 574 1.68 -9.29 -5.16
CA VAL A 574 0.60 -9.59 -4.21
C VAL A 574 1.18 -9.95 -2.83
N GLU A 575 2.22 -10.78 -2.77
CA GLU A 575 2.90 -11.09 -1.51
C GLU A 575 3.50 -9.84 -0.86
N MET A 576 4.19 -9.01 -1.63
CA MET A 576 4.71 -7.73 -1.12
C MET A 576 3.58 -6.81 -0.62
N LEU A 577 2.43 -6.81 -1.29
CA LEU A 577 1.25 -6.06 -0.86
C LEU A 577 0.70 -6.59 0.47
N GLN A 578 0.64 -7.91 0.66
CA GLN A 578 0.21 -8.52 1.93
C GLN A 578 1.15 -8.14 3.08
N ILE A 579 2.48 -8.19 2.83
CA ILE A 579 3.49 -7.75 3.80
C ILE A 579 3.30 -6.27 4.14
N ALA A 580 3.13 -5.42 3.15
CA ALA A 580 2.91 -4.00 3.34
C ALA A 580 1.65 -3.73 4.17
N MET A 581 0.55 -4.44 3.87
CA MET A 581 -0.72 -4.31 4.60
C MET A 581 -0.60 -4.76 6.06
N ALA A 582 0.16 -5.82 6.35
CA ALA A 582 0.46 -6.25 7.71
C ALA A 582 1.27 -5.20 8.49
N CYS A 583 2.20 -4.51 7.82
CA CYS A 583 3.01 -3.45 8.43
C CYS A 583 2.19 -2.19 8.75
N VAL A 584 1.19 -1.82 7.93
CA VAL A 584 0.40 -0.60 8.11
C VAL A 584 -0.87 -0.77 8.94
N VAL A 585 -0.98 -1.85 9.71
CA VAL A 585 -2.07 -2.05 10.67
C VAL A 585 -2.07 -0.91 11.69
N ARG A 586 -3.29 -0.44 12.05
CA ARG A 586 -3.46 0.71 12.92
C ARG A 586 -2.88 0.49 14.33
N MET A 587 -3.08 -0.71 14.90
CA MET A 587 -2.61 -1.06 16.25
C MET A 587 -1.13 -1.49 16.20
N PRO A 588 -0.23 -0.82 16.94
CA PRO A 588 1.20 -1.12 16.92
C PRO A 588 1.54 -2.56 17.29
N ASP A 589 0.82 -3.12 18.26
CA ASP A 589 1.05 -4.49 18.79
C ASP A 589 0.66 -5.59 17.80
N GLN A 590 -0.13 -5.27 16.78
CA GLN A 590 -0.54 -6.21 15.74
C GLN A 590 0.41 -6.21 14.54
N ARG A 591 1.38 -5.29 14.50
CA ARG A 591 2.38 -5.24 13.42
C ARG A 591 3.44 -6.30 13.66
N PRO A 592 3.95 -6.95 12.61
CA PRO A 592 5.07 -7.88 12.71
C PRO A 592 6.33 -7.15 13.21
N LYS A 593 7.29 -7.89 13.77
CA LYS A 593 8.62 -7.34 14.05
C LYS A 593 9.38 -7.13 12.74
N MET A 594 10.26 -6.13 12.69
CA MET A 594 11.03 -5.85 11.48
C MET A 594 11.89 -7.03 10.99
N SER A 595 12.37 -7.87 11.93
CA SER A 595 13.08 -9.12 11.62
C SER A 595 12.22 -10.13 10.85
N ASP A 596 10.93 -10.18 11.15
CA ASP A 596 10.00 -11.09 10.49
C ASP A 596 9.59 -10.53 9.13
N VAL A 597 9.38 -9.20 9.05
CA VAL A 597 9.13 -8.49 7.78
C VAL A 597 10.30 -8.69 6.80
N MET A 598 11.54 -8.58 7.27
CA MET A 598 12.73 -8.80 6.46
C MET A 598 12.73 -10.21 5.84
N LYS A 599 12.44 -11.26 6.65
CA LYS A 599 12.36 -12.63 6.16
C LYS A 599 11.28 -12.80 5.11
N MET A 600 10.07 -12.26 5.37
CA MET A 600 8.97 -12.32 4.41
C MET A 600 9.34 -11.65 3.08
N VAL A 601 10.02 -10.51 3.09
CA VAL A 601 10.49 -9.83 1.86
C VAL A 601 11.59 -10.64 1.15
N GLU A 602 12.47 -11.31 1.90
CA GLU A 602 13.49 -12.21 1.32
C GLU A 602 12.86 -13.46 0.68
N ASP A 603 11.80 -13.98 1.26
CA ASP A 603 11.11 -15.17 0.77
C ASP A 603 10.39 -14.92 -0.57
N ILE A 604 9.89 -13.70 -0.84
CA ILE A 604 9.32 -13.32 -2.16
C ILE A 604 10.26 -13.73 -3.31
N ARG A 605 11.57 -13.60 -3.12
CA ARG A 605 12.58 -13.89 -4.17
C ARG A 605 12.95 -15.37 -4.27
N ARG A 606 12.59 -16.21 -3.29
CA ARG A 606 13.00 -17.64 -3.24
C ARG A 606 12.06 -18.57 -4.00
N ILE A 607 10.89 -18.08 -4.40
CA ILE A 607 9.80 -18.94 -4.88
C ILE A 607 10.07 -19.52 -6.28
N ASP A 608 10.98 -18.98 -7.11
CA ASP A 608 11.35 -19.65 -8.38
C ASP A 608 12.76 -19.36 -8.90
N PRO A 609 13.81 -20.15 -8.47
CA PRO A 609 15.13 -20.09 -9.09
C PRO A 609 15.19 -20.75 -10.48
N SER A 610 14.23 -21.62 -10.82
CA SER A 610 14.28 -22.44 -12.03
C SER A 610 13.76 -21.75 -13.29
N ASN A 611 12.94 -20.72 -13.16
CA ASN A 611 12.32 -20.02 -14.30
C ASN A 611 13.11 -18.78 -14.77
N ARG A 612 14.03 -18.25 -13.96
CA ARG A 612 14.85 -17.08 -14.32
C ARG A 612 16.07 -17.41 -15.19
N MET A 613 16.65 -18.61 -15.06
CA MET A 613 17.82 -19.01 -15.89
C MET A 613 17.50 -19.18 -17.38
N SER A 614 16.24 -19.33 -17.76
CA SER A 614 15.83 -19.47 -19.16
C SER A 614 15.60 -18.15 -19.89
N SER A 615 15.49 -17.02 -19.19
CA SER A 615 15.27 -15.70 -19.81
C SER A 615 16.54 -14.87 -20.00
N GLU A 616 17.56 -15.05 -19.15
CA GLU A 616 18.85 -14.34 -19.31
C GLU A 616 19.71 -14.89 -20.45
N THR A 617 19.55 -16.19 -20.81
CA THR A 617 20.28 -16.80 -21.96
C THR A 617 19.67 -16.45 -23.31
N ARG A 618 18.55 -15.74 -23.38
CA ARG A 618 17.86 -15.43 -24.65
C ARG A 618 18.07 -14.01 -25.15
N SER A 619 18.71 -13.14 -24.38
CA SER A 619 18.98 -11.73 -24.75
C SER A 619 20.41 -11.46 -25.24
N GLU A 620 21.34 -12.44 -25.24
CA GLU A 620 22.71 -12.23 -25.70
C GLU A 620 23.05 -12.89 -27.05
N SER A 621 22.10 -13.42 -27.81
CA SER A 621 22.39 -14.01 -29.12
C SER A 621 21.48 -13.51 -30.24
N SER A 622 21.61 -12.23 -30.58
CA SER A 622 21.10 -11.71 -31.86
C SER A 622 22.05 -10.68 -32.49
N THR A 623 23.29 -11.08 -32.67
CA THR A 623 24.17 -10.48 -33.67
C THR A 623 24.31 -11.52 -34.81
N PRO A 624 23.93 -11.20 -36.05
CA PRO A 624 24.14 -12.12 -37.17
C PRO A 624 25.63 -12.26 -37.43
N PRO A 625 26.12 -13.48 -37.79
CA PRO A 625 27.53 -13.69 -38.12
C PRO A 625 27.89 -12.93 -39.41
N PRO A 626 29.13 -12.39 -39.50
CA PRO A 626 29.62 -11.76 -40.74
C PRO A 626 29.72 -12.79 -41.87
N PRO A 627 29.53 -12.36 -43.14
CA PRO A 627 29.60 -13.26 -44.28
C PRO A 627 31.01 -13.84 -44.48
N PRO A 628 31.15 -15.03 -45.00
CA PRO A 628 32.48 -15.66 -45.20
C PRO A 628 33.28 -14.91 -46.26
N VAL A 629 34.53 -14.61 -45.91
CA VAL A 629 35.53 -14.05 -46.85
C VAL A 629 35.94 -15.15 -47.80
N GLU A 630 35.65 -15.00 -49.09
CA GLU A 630 36.18 -15.84 -50.16
C GLU A 630 37.69 -15.56 -50.29
N THR A 631 38.50 -16.57 -50.00
CA THR A 631 39.92 -16.58 -50.33
C THR A 631 40.08 -17.10 -51.75
N GLU A 632 40.33 -16.19 -52.69
CA GLU A 632 40.84 -16.53 -54.03
C GLU A 632 42.21 -17.19 -53.94
N SER A 633 42.27 -18.45 -54.33
CA SER A 633 43.52 -19.16 -54.56
C SER A 633 44.04 -18.80 -55.95
N ALA A 634 45.06 -17.96 -56.03
CA ALA A 634 45.85 -17.77 -57.27
C ALA A 634 46.74 -18.96 -57.51
N ALA A 635 46.40 -19.71 -58.54
CA ALA A 635 47.28 -20.69 -59.14
C ALA A 635 48.36 -19.99 -59.97
N THR A 636 49.62 -20.21 -59.64
CA THR A 636 50.75 -19.90 -60.54
C THR A 636 51.36 -21.22 -61.07
N GLN A 637 51.16 -21.40 -62.35
CA GLN A 637 52.02 -22.36 -63.14
C GLN A 637 53.34 -21.66 -63.45
N ASN A 638 54.44 -22.26 -63.14
CA ASN A 638 55.64 -22.70 -63.89
C ASN A 638 56.73 -23.07 -62.91
#